data_c9a5126ff5d24af4fc4ec03dedf8def5
#
_entry.id   c9a5126ff5d24af4fc4ec03dedf8def5
#
_cell.length_a   1.000
_cell.length_b   1.000
_cell.length_c   1.000
_cell.angle_alpha   90.00
_cell.angle_beta   90.00
_cell.angle_gamma   90.00
#
_symmetry.space_group_name_H-M   'P 1'
#
loop_
_entity.id
_entity.type
_entity.pdbx_description
1 polymer ?
#
loop_
_entity_poly.entity_id
_entity_poly.type
_entity_poly.pdbx_seq_one_letter_code
_entity_poly.pdbx_strand_id
1 'polypeptide(L)'
;MPSKILKRDGCIETWSTKRIGNAIFKALKGSGIKDPLLAERLAGKVAKKLKDVDIPEQELVQDMVQEVLMEARLYKVAERYIIYREKRRELRSQDEAFLDIAKVTDAYLDNVDWRVNENSNMTHSFQGLILHMAGSVQARYMLEKYPEEVRLAHTHGYFHIHDLSFGLAGYCSGWSLRDLLLEGFNLRDRCSSTPAKHFDAACGQMVNFLGTLQNEWAGAQAFNNVDTYLAPFIRNDGLSYHDVKQQVQKLLHNLNATSRWGGQSPFTNFTLDFQPPAHIAKEAVIIGGELQDSTYGEYAEEMAMFNRAFLEVMIEGDADGRIFSFPIPTYNVTKDFPWESEEGKLLLKMTAKYGAPYFQNFINSDLNPEDVRSMCCRLQMDLREIRKKTGGLFGAGDLTGSIGVVTLNLPKLAYLAHNEEDFMDLVTEYARLASESLEFKRKVVQKNLDAGMFPFSRRYLKNGFKGHFSTIGLIGGHEACINLLHKGLDTPSGSRLMQRVLKLLRRLVVEFQEQTGNLYNLEATPGEGTCYRLAKIDKELYADIHTSGDKTPYYTNSTLLPVGISSDVFFALEHQNELQTLYNGGTVFHTFLGEAAPDEESVKSFLIKAMTMTKIPYISVTPTFSVCEDHGYIYGEHFNCPTCEKETEVYTRVVGYYRPVGRWNKGKQE
;
A
#
# COMPACT_ATOMS: atom_id res chain seq x y z
N MET A 1 10.46 -20.94 -48.63
CA MET A 1 10.87 -19.60 -48.17
C MET A 1 9.72 -18.99 -47.40
N PRO A 2 9.98 -18.22 -46.33
CA PRO A 2 8.90 -17.55 -45.62
C PRO A 2 8.07 -16.68 -46.54
N SER A 3 6.77 -16.62 -46.32
CA SER A 3 5.86 -15.72 -47.02
C SER A 3 5.61 -14.42 -46.29
N LYS A 4 5.79 -14.46 -44.96
CA LYS A 4 5.54 -13.36 -44.02
C LYS A 4 6.68 -13.24 -43.02
N ILE A 5 6.73 -12.10 -42.29
CA ILE A 5 7.68 -11.83 -41.22
C ILE A 5 6.93 -11.18 -40.08
N LEU A 6 7.19 -11.60 -38.83
CA LEU A 6 6.68 -10.97 -37.62
C LEU A 6 7.63 -9.81 -37.23
N LYS A 7 7.09 -8.61 -37.22
CA LYS A 7 7.81 -7.40 -36.77
C LYS A 7 7.83 -7.31 -35.26
N ARG A 8 8.70 -6.43 -34.72
CA ARG A 8 8.84 -6.18 -33.29
C ARG A 8 7.60 -5.58 -32.60
N ASP A 9 6.79 -4.86 -33.38
CA ASP A 9 5.51 -4.28 -32.95
C ASP A 9 4.33 -5.27 -32.98
N GLY A 10 4.61 -6.55 -33.27
CA GLY A 10 3.61 -7.59 -33.40
C GLY A 10 2.92 -7.64 -34.77
N CYS A 11 3.18 -6.70 -35.67
CA CYS A 11 2.59 -6.68 -37.01
C CYS A 11 3.21 -7.74 -37.91
N ILE A 12 2.39 -8.35 -38.76
CA ILE A 12 2.83 -9.32 -39.77
C ILE A 12 2.91 -8.61 -41.13
N GLU A 13 4.11 -8.55 -41.72
CA GLU A 13 4.35 -8.01 -43.06
C GLU A 13 4.73 -9.11 -44.08
N THR A 14 4.64 -8.78 -45.35
CA THR A 14 5.10 -9.65 -46.42
C THR A 14 6.62 -9.79 -46.41
N TRP A 15 7.14 -11.01 -46.56
CA TRP A 15 8.57 -11.27 -46.62
C TRP A 15 9.23 -10.54 -47.79
N SER A 16 10.43 -10.00 -47.58
CA SER A 16 11.19 -9.30 -48.60
C SER A 16 12.69 -9.56 -48.47
N THR A 17 13.21 -10.48 -49.30
CA THR A 17 14.66 -10.76 -49.41
C THR A 17 15.44 -9.53 -49.88
N LYS A 18 14.82 -8.64 -50.66
CA LYS A 18 15.43 -7.37 -51.11
C LYS A 18 15.74 -6.43 -49.94
N ARG A 19 14.87 -6.38 -48.91
CA ARG A 19 15.14 -5.58 -47.68
C ARG A 19 16.36 -6.12 -46.95
N ILE A 20 16.51 -7.43 -46.85
CA ILE A 20 17.68 -8.08 -46.24
C ILE A 20 18.94 -7.77 -47.05
N GLY A 21 18.89 -7.90 -48.38
CA GLY A 21 20.00 -7.55 -49.26
C GLY A 21 20.45 -6.09 -49.12
N ASN A 22 19.50 -5.16 -49.01
CA ASN A 22 19.81 -3.74 -48.77
C ASN A 22 20.52 -3.50 -47.43
N ALA A 23 20.13 -4.22 -46.39
CA ALA A 23 20.78 -4.11 -45.06
C ALA A 23 22.23 -4.66 -45.12
N ILE A 24 22.43 -5.80 -45.76
CA ILE A 24 23.76 -6.39 -45.97
C ILE A 24 24.61 -5.50 -46.85
N PHE A 25 24.06 -4.93 -47.93
CA PHE A 25 24.79 -4.02 -48.81
C PHE A 25 25.28 -2.75 -48.08
N LYS A 26 24.48 -2.19 -47.18
CA LYS A 26 24.91 -1.05 -46.37
C LYS A 26 26.12 -1.40 -45.48
N ALA A 27 26.14 -2.60 -44.90
CA ALA A 27 27.25 -3.09 -44.09
C ALA A 27 28.51 -3.34 -44.94
N LEU A 28 28.35 -3.97 -46.15
CA LEU A 28 29.43 -4.14 -47.12
C LEU A 28 30.03 -2.79 -47.57
N LYS A 29 29.18 -1.86 -47.97
CA LYS A 29 29.60 -0.51 -48.38
C LYS A 29 30.35 0.22 -47.26
N GLY A 30 29.89 0.13 -46.02
CA GLY A 30 30.58 0.67 -44.85
C GLY A 30 31.94 0.01 -44.59
N SER A 31 32.19 -1.20 -45.08
CA SER A 31 33.45 -1.93 -44.98
C SER A 31 34.33 -1.81 -46.27
N GLY A 32 33.96 -0.91 -47.18
CA GLY A 32 34.70 -0.65 -48.42
C GLY A 32 34.35 -1.59 -49.60
N ILE A 33 33.42 -2.51 -49.42
CA ILE A 33 33.01 -3.48 -50.45
C ILE A 33 31.75 -2.97 -51.15
N LYS A 34 31.86 -2.58 -52.40
CA LYS A 34 30.74 -2.06 -53.22
C LYS A 34 30.22 -3.11 -54.20
N ASP A 35 29.77 -4.28 -53.66
CA ASP A 35 29.27 -5.38 -54.48
C ASP A 35 27.80 -5.70 -54.11
N PRO A 36 26.81 -5.18 -54.89
CA PRO A 36 25.39 -5.46 -54.63
C PRO A 36 25.01 -6.91 -54.94
N LEU A 37 25.70 -7.59 -55.91
CA LEU A 37 25.41 -8.96 -56.22
C LEU A 37 25.82 -9.93 -55.10
N LEU A 38 26.90 -9.58 -54.40
CA LEU A 38 27.29 -10.31 -53.18
C LEU A 38 26.24 -10.16 -52.10
N ALA A 39 25.68 -8.95 -51.89
CA ALA A 39 24.61 -8.72 -50.91
C ALA A 39 23.36 -9.54 -51.25
N GLU A 40 22.94 -9.62 -52.50
CA GLU A 40 21.79 -10.40 -52.93
C GLU A 40 22.02 -11.91 -52.72
N ARG A 41 23.21 -12.41 -53.03
CA ARG A 41 23.59 -13.81 -52.81
C ARG A 41 23.55 -14.18 -51.32
N LEU A 42 24.07 -13.30 -50.47
CA LEU A 42 24.04 -13.48 -49.01
C LEU A 42 22.61 -13.43 -48.46
N ALA A 43 21.77 -12.50 -48.92
CA ALA A 43 20.37 -12.44 -48.57
C ALA A 43 19.59 -13.69 -48.98
N GLY A 44 19.91 -14.27 -50.16
CA GLY A 44 19.37 -15.54 -50.61
C GLY A 44 19.76 -16.72 -49.70
N LYS A 45 20.99 -16.72 -49.15
CA LYS A 45 21.42 -17.71 -48.16
C LYS A 45 20.64 -17.57 -46.84
N VAL A 46 20.38 -16.35 -46.35
CA VAL A 46 19.54 -16.09 -45.17
C VAL A 46 18.14 -16.65 -45.42
N ALA A 47 17.51 -16.32 -46.52
CA ALA A 47 16.19 -16.83 -46.88
C ALA A 47 16.13 -18.35 -46.96
N LYS A 48 17.21 -19.00 -47.48
CA LYS A 48 17.31 -20.47 -47.56
C LYS A 48 17.43 -21.10 -46.16
N LYS A 49 18.19 -20.50 -45.24
CA LYS A 49 18.29 -21.00 -43.87
C LYS A 49 16.96 -20.93 -43.10
N LEU A 50 16.11 -19.95 -43.39
CA LEU A 50 14.81 -19.75 -42.79
C LEU A 50 13.64 -20.43 -43.55
N LYS A 51 13.93 -21.34 -44.50
CA LYS A 51 12.90 -21.95 -45.38
C LYS A 51 11.83 -22.74 -44.62
N ASP A 52 12.19 -23.32 -43.49
CA ASP A 52 11.34 -24.18 -42.66
C ASP A 52 10.62 -23.40 -41.53
N VAL A 53 10.80 -22.08 -41.45
CA VAL A 53 10.12 -21.20 -40.51
C VAL A 53 9.03 -20.45 -41.28
N ASP A 54 7.76 -20.66 -40.93
CA ASP A 54 6.62 -20.11 -41.69
C ASP A 54 6.54 -18.57 -41.53
N ILE A 55 6.62 -18.06 -40.31
CA ILE A 55 6.62 -16.61 -39.99
C ILE A 55 7.81 -16.31 -39.06
N PRO A 56 9.03 -16.08 -39.61
CA PRO A 56 10.18 -15.77 -38.77
C PRO A 56 10.06 -14.41 -38.12
N GLU A 57 10.52 -14.32 -36.87
CA GLU A 57 10.66 -13.04 -36.15
C GLU A 57 11.81 -12.20 -36.76
N GLN A 58 11.64 -10.88 -36.70
CA GLN A 58 12.64 -9.96 -37.25
C GLN A 58 14.02 -10.10 -36.60
N GLU A 59 14.09 -10.43 -35.29
CA GLU A 59 15.37 -10.68 -34.61
C GLU A 59 16.05 -11.94 -35.14
N LEU A 60 15.32 -13.03 -35.33
CA LEU A 60 15.84 -14.26 -35.89
C LEU A 60 16.42 -14.03 -37.29
N VAL A 61 15.76 -13.21 -38.12
CA VAL A 61 16.28 -12.85 -39.45
C VAL A 61 17.62 -12.10 -39.32
N GLN A 62 17.76 -11.20 -38.34
CA GLN A 62 19.01 -10.45 -38.15
C GLN A 62 20.14 -11.34 -37.61
N ASP A 63 19.83 -12.31 -36.76
CA ASP A 63 20.80 -13.29 -36.29
C ASP A 63 21.29 -14.16 -37.41
N MET A 64 20.39 -14.61 -38.32
CA MET A 64 20.77 -15.33 -39.50
C MET A 64 21.64 -14.51 -40.50
N VAL A 65 21.43 -13.20 -40.58
CA VAL A 65 22.32 -12.31 -41.35
C VAL A 65 23.74 -12.31 -40.76
N GLN A 66 23.89 -12.20 -39.43
CA GLN A 66 25.20 -12.24 -38.78
C GLN A 66 25.90 -13.59 -39.04
N GLU A 67 25.17 -14.69 -38.87
CA GLU A 67 25.69 -16.03 -39.10
C GLU A 67 26.18 -16.21 -40.54
N VAL A 68 25.38 -15.82 -41.54
CA VAL A 68 25.74 -15.92 -42.96
C VAL A 68 26.94 -15.05 -43.31
N LEU A 69 27.09 -13.86 -42.69
CA LEU A 69 28.28 -13.02 -42.87
C LEU A 69 29.53 -13.66 -42.26
N MET A 70 29.42 -14.30 -41.12
CA MET A 70 30.52 -15.04 -40.46
C MET A 70 30.92 -16.27 -41.26
N GLU A 71 29.96 -17.06 -41.71
CA GLU A 71 30.21 -18.23 -42.62
C GLU A 71 30.89 -17.83 -43.93
N ALA A 72 30.53 -16.67 -44.44
CA ALA A 72 31.18 -16.10 -45.63
C ALA A 72 32.59 -15.55 -45.35
N ARG A 73 33.08 -15.64 -44.10
CA ARG A 73 34.37 -15.10 -43.63
C ARG A 73 34.49 -13.58 -43.78
N LEU A 74 33.37 -12.87 -43.83
CA LEU A 74 33.30 -11.40 -43.92
C LEU A 74 33.31 -10.76 -42.54
N TYR A 75 34.26 -11.09 -41.67
CA TYR A 75 34.29 -10.75 -40.24
C TYR A 75 34.17 -9.24 -40.01
N LYS A 76 34.89 -8.40 -40.76
CA LYS A 76 34.77 -6.93 -40.61
C LYS A 76 33.38 -6.39 -41.00
N VAL A 77 32.70 -7.06 -41.92
CA VAL A 77 31.33 -6.70 -42.32
C VAL A 77 30.32 -7.13 -41.23
N ALA A 78 30.52 -8.35 -40.70
CA ALA A 78 29.73 -8.86 -39.59
C ALA A 78 29.86 -7.96 -38.33
N GLU A 79 31.08 -7.58 -37.94
CA GLU A 79 31.35 -6.66 -36.84
C GLU A 79 30.60 -5.32 -37.02
N ARG A 80 30.72 -4.71 -38.21
CA ARG A 80 30.00 -3.45 -38.52
C ARG A 80 28.48 -3.62 -38.52
N TYR A 81 27.98 -4.77 -38.99
CA TYR A 81 26.54 -5.06 -38.94
C TYR A 81 26.04 -5.17 -37.51
N ILE A 82 26.79 -5.84 -36.63
CA ILE A 82 26.49 -5.98 -35.22
C ILE A 82 26.49 -4.61 -34.54
N ILE A 83 27.55 -3.79 -34.70
CA ILE A 83 27.66 -2.44 -34.13
C ILE A 83 26.51 -1.56 -34.63
N TYR A 84 26.18 -1.59 -35.92
CA TYR A 84 25.06 -0.83 -36.47
C TYR A 84 23.71 -1.28 -35.90
N ARG A 85 23.50 -2.60 -35.73
CA ARG A 85 22.31 -3.16 -35.11
C ARG A 85 22.18 -2.68 -33.70
N GLU A 86 23.25 -2.72 -32.89
CA GLU A 86 23.26 -2.30 -31.51
C GLU A 86 22.97 -0.78 -31.38
N LYS A 87 23.66 0.04 -32.16
CA LYS A 87 23.40 1.48 -32.19
C LYS A 87 21.96 1.83 -32.58
N ARG A 88 21.37 1.06 -33.51
CA ARG A 88 19.95 1.23 -33.85
C ARG A 88 19.02 0.73 -32.76
N ARG A 89 19.42 -0.25 -31.98
CA ARG A 89 18.68 -0.72 -30.81
C ARG A 89 18.70 0.34 -29.71
N GLU A 90 19.84 0.94 -29.42
CA GLU A 90 19.97 2.03 -28.47
C GLU A 90 19.13 3.26 -28.87
N LEU A 91 19.19 3.69 -30.14
CA LEU A 91 18.40 4.83 -30.63
C LEU A 91 16.88 4.54 -30.50
N ARG A 92 16.44 3.33 -30.84
CA ARG A 92 15.03 2.96 -30.68
C ARG A 92 14.60 2.92 -29.21
N SER A 93 15.45 2.38 -28.34
CA SER A 93 15.19 2.34 -26.91
C SER A 93 15.03 3.77 -26.33
N GLN A 94 15.78 4.75 -26.84
CA GLN A 94 15.60 6.15 -26.50
C GLN A 94 14.27 6.72 -27.04
N ASP A 95 13.96 6.48 -28.32
CA ASP A 95 12.70 6.91 -28.94
C ASP A 95 11.47 6.27 -28.27
N GLU A 96 11.56 4.96 -27.96
CA GLU A 96 10.53 4.24 -27.23
C GLU A 96 10.34 4.80 -25.81
N ALA A 97 11.42 5.18 -25.11
CA ALA A 97 11.34 5.81 -23.80
C ALA A 97 10.65 7.18 -23.86
N PHE A 98 10.94 8.00 -24.86
CA PHE A 98 10.26 9.27 -25.09
C PHE A 98 8.78 9.10 -25.47
N LEU A 99 8.47 8.14 -26.33
CA LEU A 99 7.09 7.79 -26.68
C LEU A 99 6.30 7.28 -25.50
N ASP A 100 6.91 6.51 -24.59
CA ASP A 100 6.28 6.02 -23.36
C ASP A 100 5.98 7.19 -22.41
N ILE A 101 6.88 8.17 -22.26
CA ILE A 101 6.64 9.35 -21.42
C ILE A 101 5.49 10.20 -21.97
N ALA A 102 5.42 10.43 -23.29
CA ALA A 102 4.29 11.14 -23.88
C ALA A 102 2.97 10.40 -23.64
N LYS A 103 2.92 9.08 -23.89
CA LYS A 103 1.73 8.26 -23.62
C LYS A 103 1.29 8.30 -22.14
N VAL A 104 2.24 8.23 -21.20
CA VAL A 104 1.98 8.32 -19.77
C VAL A 104 1.41 9.70 -19.43
N THR A 105 1.93 10.76 -20.05
CA THR A 105 1.45 12.14 -19.85
C THR A 105 0.03 12.30 -20.38
N ASP A 106 -0.22 11.90 -21.63
CA ASP A 106 -1.53 11.99 -22.27
C ASP A 106 -2.57 11.17 -21.49
N ALA A 107 -2.23 9.94 -21.10
CA ALA A 107 -3.11 9.09 -20.32
C ALA A 107 -3.48 9.68 -18.94
N TYR A 108 -2.58 10.45 -18.33
CA TYR A 108 -2.88 11.18 -17.10
C TYR A 108 -3.80 12.38 -17.39
N LEU A 109 -3.49 13.20 -18.40
CA LEU A 109 -4.28 14.38 -18.75
C LEU A 109 -5.72 14.01 -19.15
N ASP A 110 -5.87 12.92 -19.88
CA ASP A 110 -7.16 12.40 -20.31
C ASP A 110 -7.90 11.59 -19.20
N ASN A 111 -7.25 11.42 -18.04
CA ASN A 111 -7.75 10.62 -16.89
C ASN A 111 -8.18 9.18 -17.28
N VAL A 112 -7.48 8.60 -18.26
CA VAL A 112 -7.78 7.25 -18.81
C VAL A 112 -7.00 6.15 -18.09
N ASP A 113 -5.83 6.48 -17.53
CA ASP A 113 -4.98 5.51 -16.82
C ASP A 113 -5.55 5.21 -15.43
N TRP A 114 -5.88 3.94 -15.17
CA TRP A 114 -6.37 3.48 -13.88
C TRP A 114 -5.42 3.83 -12.71
N ARG A 115 -4.12 3.94 -12.97
CA ARG A 115 -3.09 4.33 -12.00
C ARG A 115 -3.24 5.76 -11.50
N VAL A 116 -3.93 6.63 -12.23
CA VAL A 116 -4.24 8.01 -11.78
C VAL A 116 -5.10 7.95 -10.52
N ASN A 117 -6.00 6.97 -10.44
CA ASN A 117 -6.91 6.74 -9.31
C ASN A 117 -6.51 5.47 -8.51
N GLU A 118 -5.29 4.94 -8.68
CA GLU A 118 -4.81 3.78 -7.92
C GLU A 118 -4.80 4.05 -6.42
N ASN A 119 -4.33 5.24 -6.06
CA ASN A 119 -4.34 5.73 -4.69
C ASN A 119 -5.30 6.94 -4.61
N SER A 120 -6.44 6.75 -3.96
CA SER A 120 -7.50 7.77 -3.86
C SER A 120 -7.08 9.04 -3.10
N ASN A 121 -5.89 9.07 -2.49
CA ASN A 121 -5.32 10.27 -1.86
C ASN A 121 -4.67 11.24 -2.87
N MET A 122 -4.46 10.83 -4.12
CA MET A 122 -3.90 11.69 -5.16
C MET A 122 -4.97 12.61 -5.76
N THR A 123 -4.60 13.85 -6.02
CA THR A 123 -5.45 14.82 -6.71
C THR A 123 -5.02 14.92 -8.16
N HIS A 124 -5.98 14.93 -9.11
CA HIS A 124 -5.70 15.23 -10.52
C HIS A 124 -5.25 16.68 -10.64
N SER A 125 -3.93 16.88 -10.75
CA SER A 125 -3.28 18.20 -10.65
C SER A 125 -1.90 18.17 -11.33
N PHE A 126 -1.28 19.33 -11.53
CA PHE A 126 0.11 19.38 -12.04
C PHE A 126 1.11 18.66 -11.12
N GLN A 127 0.97 18.77 -9.81
CA GLN A 127 1.81 18.00 -8.88
C GLN A 127 1.55 16.50 -9.00
N GLY A 128 0.29 16.11 -9.16
CA GLY A 128 -0.09 14.73 -9.43
C GLY A 128 0.50 14.20 -10.73
N LEU A 129 0.51 15.00 -11.81
CA LEU A 129 1.15 14.66 -13.08
C LEU A 129 2.66 14.42 -12.90
N ILE A 130 3.37 15.33 -12.23
CA ILE A 130 4.81 15.18 -11.98
C ILE A 130 5.09 13.91 -11.20
N LEU A 131 4.31 13.64 -10.16
CA LEU A 131 4.45 12.42 -9.36
C LEU A 131 4.16 11.17 -10.17
N HIS A 132 3.13 11.17 -11.01
CA HIS A 132 2.76 10.06 -11.88
C HIS A 132 3.87 9.74 -12.89
N MET A 133 4.45 10.77 -13.54
CA MET A 133 5.56 10.60 -14.45
C MET A 133 6.82 10.05 -13.73
N ALA A 134 7.21 10.68 -12.62
CA ALA A 134 8.37 10.25 -11.83
C ALA A 134 8.16 8.82 -11.27
N GLY A 135 6.97 8.52 -10.79
CA GLY A 135 6.60 7.20 -10.30
C GLY A 135 6.64 6.11 -11.38
N SER A 136 6.16 6.43 -12.60
CA SER A 136 6.22 5.50 -13.73
C SER A 136 7.67 5.15 -14.12
N VAL A 137 8.57 6.14 -14.09
CA VAL A 137 10.00 5.92 -14.34
C VAL A 137 10.63 5.07 -13.24
N GLN A 138 10.33 5.34 -11.95
CA GLN A 138 10.82 4.54 -10.84
C GLN A 138 10.30 3.10 -10.88
N ALA A 139 9.02 2.91 -11.18
CA ALA A 139 8.41 1.58 -11.28
C ALA A 139 9.09 0.74 -12.37
N ARG A 140 9.31 1.31 -13.55
CA ARG A 140 10.04 0.65 -14.64
C ARG A 140 11.47 0.32 -14.24
N TYR A 141 12.21 1.29 -13.67
CA TYR A 141 13.57 1.07 -13.19
C TYR A 141 13.65 -0.08 -12.17
N MET A 142 12.73 -0.11 -11.21
CA MET A 142 12.71 -1.17 -10.20
C MET A 142 12.41 -2.53 -10.82
N LEU A 143 11.39 -2.63 -11.72
CA LEU A 143 11.05 -3.88 -12.39
C LEU A 143 12.22 -4.42 -13.23
N GLU A 144 13.02 -3.57 -13.88
CA GLU A 144 14.21 -3.98 -14.60
C GLU A 144 15.36 -4.49 -13.70
N LYS A 145 15.37 -4.08 -12.43
CA LYS A 145 16.39 -4.49 -11.46
C LYS A 145 16.02 -5.75 -10.68
N TYR A 146 14.73 -6.07 -10.57
CA TYR A 146 14.30 -7.32 -9.95
C TYR A 146 14.80 -8.55 -10.72
N PRO A 147 15.01 -9.70 -10.05
CA PRO A 147 15.22 -10.98 -10.74
C PRO A 147 14.11 -11.23 -11.78
N GLU A 148 14.46 -11.88 -12.87
CA GLU A 148 13.52 -12.08 -14.00
C GLU A 148 12.24 -12.79 -13.56
N GLU A 149 12.34 -13.83 -12.73
CA GLU A 149 11.20 -14.59 -12.22
C GLU A 149 10.25 -13.70 -11.39
N VAL A 150 10.79 -12.84 -10.52
CA VAL A 150 10.03 -11.86 -9.74
C VAL A 150 9.31 -10.87 -10.66
N ARG A 151 10.03 -10.35 -11.67
CA ARG A 151 9.46 -9.42 -12.65
C ARG A 151 8.33 -10.05 -13.43
N LEU A 152 8.52 -11.27 -13.93
CA LEU A 152 7.50 -12.00 -14.68
C LEU A 152 6.30 -12.33 -13.81
N ALA A 153 6.50 -12.76 -12.56
CA ALA A 153 5.42 -13.05 -11.64
C ALA A 153 4.56 -11.80 -11.36
N HIS A 154 5.18 -10.63 -11.17
CA HIS A 154 4.44 -9.37 -11.04
C HIS A 154 3.71 -8.98 -12.32
N THR A 155 4.39 -9.03 -13.46
CA THR A 155 3.86 -8.57 -14.75
C THR A 155 2.69 -9.45 -15.22
N HIS A 156 2.80 -10.76 -15.04
CA HIS A 156 1.75 -11.71 -15.38
C HIS A 156 0.67 -11.85 -14.31
N GLY A 157 0.76 -11.12 -13.18
CA GLY A 157 -0.28 -11.07 -12.17
C GLY A 157 -0.36 -12.31 -11.27
N TYR A 158 0.71 -13.05 -11.04
CA TYR A 158 0.76 -14.08 -10.00
C TYR A 158 0.84 -13.47 -8.58
N PHE A 159 1.43 -12.30 -8.48
CA PHE A 159 1.37 -11.42 -7.32
C PHE A 159 1.47 -9.95 -7.73
N HIS A 160 1.23 -9.08 -6.78
CA HIS A 160 1.41 -7.63 -6.94
C HIS A 160 2.46 -7.10 -5.96
N ILE A 161 3.49 -6.40 -6.48
CA ILE A 161 4.42 -5.62 -5.68
C ILE A 161 3.82 -4.23 -5.51
N HIS A 162 3.52 -3.84 -4.27
CA HIS A 162 2.92 -2.55 -3.98
C HIS A 162 3.90 -1.39 -4.15
N ASP A 163 3.36 -0.23 -4.53
CA ASP A 163 4.06 1.05 -4.59
C ASP A 163 5.41 1.01 -5.32
N LEU A 164 5.45 0.36 -6.49
CA LEU A 164 6.63 0.36 -7.35
C LEU A 164 7.05 1.78 -7.76
N SER A 165 6.11 2.73 -7.81
CA SER A 165 6.36 4.16 -8.04
C SER A 165 7.22 4.81 -6.94
N PHE A 166 7.31 4.18 -5.77
CA PHE A 166 8.20 4.49 -4.65
C PHE A 166 9.12 3.31 -4.30
N GLY A 167 9.42 2.46 -5.26
CA GLY A 167 10.18 1.22 -5.04
C GLY A 167 11.57 1.41 -4.43
N LEU A 168 12.13 2.62 -4.54
CA LEU A 168 13.44 2.99 -3.97
C LEU A 168 13.39 3.41 -2.50
N ALA A 169 12.20 3.61 -1.92
CA ALA A 169 11.97 4.03 -0.54
C ALA A 169 11.34 2.93 0.31
N GLY A 170 11.32 3.12 1.65
CA GLY A 170 10.55 2.27 2.56
C GLY A 170 9.05 2.46 2.36
N TYR A 171 8.26 1.49 2.84
CA TYR A 171 6.80 1.52 2.67
C TYR A 171 6.15 2.43 3.72
N CYS A 172 6.05 1.97 4.97
CA CYS A 172 5.44 2.71 6.08
C CYS A 172 6.38 2.76 7.29
N SER A 173 6.25 3.78 8.15
CA SER A 173 7.01 3.88 9.37
C SER A 173 6.21 4.40 10.55
N GLY A 174 6.34 3.75 11.71
CA GLY A 174 5.96 4.29 13.02
C GLY A 174 7.17 4.98 13.64
N TRP A 175 6.93 6.09 14.27
CA TRP A 175 7.95 6.93 14.87
C TRP A 175 7.77 7.04 16.38
N SER A 176 8.87 7.21 17.08
CA SER A 176 8.85 7.47 18.52
C SER A 176 8.52 8.95 18.80
N LEU A 177 7.30 9.21 19.29
CA LEU A 177 6.96 10.55 19.77
C LEU A 177 7.85 10.95 20.95
N ARG A 178 8.19 9.98 21.81
CA ARG A 178 9.12 10.16 22.92
C ARG A 178 10.48 10.71 22.45
N ASP A 179 11.03 10.15 21.36
CA ASP A 179 12.31 10.61 20.81
C ASP A 179 12.19 12.03 20.23
N LEU A 180 11.07 12.38 19.60
CA LEU A 180 10.81 13.73 19.13
C LEU A 180 10.77 14.73 20.28
N LEU A 181 10.11 14.37 21.39
CA LEU A 181 10.02 15.22 22.58
C LEU A 181 11.36 15.38 23.31
N LEU A 182 12.24 14.35 23.26
CA LEU A 182 13.58 14.41 23.84
C LEU A 182 14.59 15.20 23.00
N GLU A 183 14.56 14.99 21.67
CA GLU A 183 15.62 15.48 20.78
C GLU A 183 15.22 16.74 20.00
N GLY A 184 13.93 17.05 19.96
CA GLY A 184 13.39 18.07 19.06
C GLY A 184 13.37 17.63 17.60
N PHE A 185 12.97 18.52 16.70
CA PHE A 185 12.94 18.23 15.27
C PHE A 185 14.17 18.85 14.58
N ASN A 186 15.11 17.99 14.23
CA ASN A 186 16.41 18.39 13.68
C ASN A 186 16.61 17.80 12.28
N LEU A 187 16.78 18.67 11.31
CA LEU A 187 17.12 18.33 9.94
C LEU A 187 18.51 18.85 9.62
N ARG A 188 19.38 17.94 9.13
CA ARG A 188 20.74 18.32 8.73
C ARG A 188 20.68 19.37 7.63
N ASP A 189 21.45 20.45 7.79
CA ASP A 189 21.57 21.57 6.85
C ASP A 189 20.23 22.28 6.53
N ARG A 190 19.26 22.18 7.42
CA ARG A 190 17.92 22.78 7.33
C ARG A 190 17.54 23.41 8.68
N CYS A 191 16.29 23.89 8.75
CA CYS A 191 15.74 24.42 9.98
C CYS A 191 15.63 23.31 11.05
N SER A 192 16.20 23.57 12.24
CA SER A 192 16.12 22.70 13.38
C SER A 192 15.38 23.40 14.51
N SER A 193 14.57 22.67 15.28
CA SER A 193 13.92 23.12 16.50
C SER A 193 14.35 22.33 17.70
N THR A 194 14.60 23.01 18.80
CA THR A 194 14.87 22.37 20.10
C THR A 194 13.65 21.61 20.58
N PRO A 195 13.77 20.68 21.55
CA PRO A 195 12.64 20.01 22.18
C PRO A 195 11.55 21.00 22.62
N ALA A 196 10.29 20.61 22.36
CA ALA A 196 9.13 21.45 22.67
C ALA A 196 8.99 21.66 24.19
N LYS A 197 8.70 22.89 24.59
CA LYS A 197 8.39 23.26 25.99
C LYS A 197 6.90 23.55 26.20
N HIS A 198 6.17 23.81 25.14
CA HIS A 198 4.77 24.21 25.14
C HIS A 198 3.94 23.29 24.25
N PHE A 199 2.65 23.18 24.58
CA PHE A 199 1.70 22.30 23.90
C PHE A 199 1.59 22.60 22.38
N ASP A 200 1.47 23.86 22.03
CA ASP A 200 1.39 24.30 20.63
C ASP A 200 2.68 24.00 19.86
N ALA A 201 3.84 24.18 20.52
CA ALA A 201 5.13 23.84 19.93
C ALA A 201 5.28 22.33 19.68
N ALA A 202 4.82 21.48 20.63
CA ALA A 202 4.81 20.03 20.48
C ALA A 202 3.92 19.61 19.30
N CYS A 203 2.69 20.13 19.21
CA CYS A 203 1.78 19.90 18.08
C CYS A 203 2.39 20.36 16.75
N GLY A 204 3.01 21.55 16.71
CA GLY A 204 3.69 22.08 15.53
C GLY A 204 4.87 21.23 15.09
N GLN A 205 5.68 20.73 16.02
CA GLN A 205 6.79 19.81 15.72
C GLN A 205 6.29 18.48 15.16
N MET A 206 5.20 17.92 15.67
CA MET A 206 4.58 16.70 15.14
C MET A 206 4.14 16.89 13.70
N VAL A 207 3.46 17.99 13.37
CA VAL A 207 3.04 18.32 11.99
C VAL A 207 4.25 18.42 11.07
N ASN A 208 5.26 19.19 11.46
CA ASN A 208 6.47 19.40 10.67
C ASN A 208 7.24 18.08 10.47
N PHE A 209 7.33 17.27 11.53
CA PHE A 209 7.98 15.96 11.49
C PHE A 209 7.29 15.03 10.47
N LEU A 210 5.98 14.80 10.64
CA LEU A 210 5.20 13.93 9.78
C LEU A 210 5.17 14.45 8.34
N GLY A 211 4.95 15.77 8.14
CA GLY A 211 4.92 16.40 6.83
C GLY A 211 6.24 16.34 6.09
N THR A 212 7.38 16.34 6.80
CA THR A 212 8.71 16.26 6.18
C THR A 212 9.13 14.82 5.91
N LEU A 213 9.04 13.93 6.92
CA LEU A 213 9.57 12.58 6.80
C LEU A 213 8.79 11.73 5.79
N GLN A 214 7.48 11.93 5.67
CA GLN A 214 6.67 11.20 4.69
C GLN A 214 7.13 11.36 3.23
N ASN A 215 7.89 12.40 2.90
CA ASN A 215 8.42 12.57 1.55
C ASN A 215 9.51 11.54 1.19
N GLU A 216 10.00 10.79 2.15
CA GLU A 216 10.98 9.70 1.96
C GLU A 216 10.33 8.31 2.05
N TRP A 217 8.98 8.21 2.13
CA TRP A 217 8.25 6.98 2.33
C TRP A 217 7.07 6.86 1.35
N ALA A 218 6.80 5.63 0.91
CA ALA A 218 5.68 5.36 0.01
C ALA A 218 4.33 5.54 0.70
N GLY A 219 4.19 5.05 1.92
CA GLY A 219 2.95 4.97 2.67
C GLY A 219 2.96 5.82 3.94
N ALA A 220 2.23 5.35 4.91
CA ALA A 220 1.84 6.09 6.08
C ALA A 220 2.91 6.27 7.15
N GLN A 221 2.71 7.31 7.96
CA GLN A 221 3.51 7.65 9.11
C GLN A 221 2.62 7.62 10.36
N ALA A 222 3.10 7.07 11.48
CA ALA A 222 2.30 6.93 12.69
C ALA A 222 3.02 7.41 13.94
N PHE A 223 2.25 7.98 14.87
CA PHE A 223 2.63 8.15 16.28
C PHE A 223 1.68 7.35 17.16
N ASN A 224 2.24 6.71 18.18
CA ASN A 224 1.48 5.97 19.17
C ASN A 224 1.41 6.74 20.51
N ASN A 225 0.36 6.49 21.30
CA ASN A 225 0.15 7.06 22.63
C ASN A 225 0.18 8.60 22.62
N VAL A 226 -0.43 9.20 21.60
CA VAL A 226 -0.35 10.65 21.35
C VAL A 226 -0.97 11.44 22.49
N ASP A 227 -2.13 11.04 22.97
CA ASP A 227 -2.84 11.65 24.10
C ASP A 227 -2.01 11.57 25.39
N THR A 228 -1.36 10.41 25.64
CA THR A 228 -0.48 10.20 26.80
C THR A 228 0.72 11.16 26.78
N TYR A 229 1.42 11.24 25.66
CA TYR A 229 2.63 12.07 25.55
C TYR A 229 2.36 13.57 25.51
N LEU A 230 1.19 13.99 25.02
CA LEU A 230 0.83 15.42 24.94
C LEU A 230 0.16 15.97 26.20
N ALA A 231 -0.48 15.14 27.00
CA ALA A 231 -1.20 15.56 28.24
C ALA A 231 -0.37 16.42 29.20
N PRO A 232 0.92 16.09 29.49
CA PRO A 232 1.72 16.88 30.41
C PRO A 232 1.91 18.34 29.99
N PHE A 233 1.95 18.64 28.72
CA PHE A 233 2.09 20.01 28.23
C PHE A 233 0.88 20.86 28.51
N ILE A 234 -0.32 20.28 28.57
CA ILE A 234 -1.57 20.99 28.92
C ILE A 234 -1.49 21.54 30.32
N ARG A 235 -1.07 20.70 31.28
CA ARG A 235 -0.89 21.14 32.70
C ARG A 235 0.26 22.12 32.83
N ASN A 236 1.40 21.84 32.18
CA ASN A 236 2.59 22.70 32.23
C ASN A 236 2.29 24.13 31.76
N ASP A 237 1.47 24.28 30.73
CA ASP A 237 1.09 25.59 30.19
C ASP A 237 -0.14 26.18 30.84
N GLY A 238 -0.80 25.45 31.77
CA GLY A 238 -2.02 25.90 32.45
C GLY A 238 -3.18 26.18 31.50
N LEU A 239 -3.33 25.38 30.44
CA LEU A 239 -4.29 25.64 29.36
C LEU A 239 -5.73 25.38 29.81
N SER A 240 -6.62 26.28 29.40
CA SER A 240 -8.07 26.03 29.49
C SER A 240 -8.51 25.03 28.43
N TYR A 241 -9.69 24.42 28.62
CA TYR A 241 -10.27 23.54 27.61
C TYR A 241 -10.40 24.21 26.22
N HIS A 242 -10.79 25.49 26.20
CA HIS A 242 -10.89 26.26 24.95
C HIS A 242 -9.55 26.37 24.23
N ASP A 243 -8.45 26.61 24.99
CA ASP A 243 -7.10 26.70 24.39
C ASP A 243 -6.65 25.36 23.82
N VAL A 244 -6.88 24.26 24.55
CA VAL A 244 -6.58 22.90 24.08
C VAL A 244 -7.35 22.60 22.78
N LYS A 245 -8.68 22.86 22.77
CA LYS A 245 -9.52 22.63 21.58
C LYS A 245 -9.02 23.44 20.38
N GLN A 246 -8.64 24.71 20.58
CA GLN A 246 -8.10 25.56 19.52
C GLN A 246 -6.77 25.03 18.96
N GLN A 247 -5.88 24.51 19.81
CA GLN A 247 -4.61 23.93 19.35
C GLN A 247 -4.82 22.59 18.64
N VAL A 248 -5.72 21.75 19.12
CA VAL A 248 -6.10 20.48 18.45
C VAL A 248 -6.75 20.77 17.10
N GLN A 249 -7.59 21.80 16.98
CA GLN A 249 -8.14 22.21 15.69
C GLN A 249 -7.03 22.59 14.71
N LYS A 250 -6.04 23.39 15.15
CA LYS A 250 -4.86 23.72 14.32
C LYS A 250 -4.07 22.48 13.91
N LEU A 251 -3.86 21.54 14.83
CA LEU A 251 -3.17 20.28 14.56
C LEU A 251 -3.87 19.51 13.45
N LEU A 252 -5.19 19.32 13.55
CA LEU A 252 -5.98 18.57 12.57
C LEU A 252 -6.01 19.25 11.20
N HIS A 253 -6.24 20.57 11.13
CA HIS A 253 -6.20 21.31 9.88
C HIS A 253 -4.82 21.23 9.20
N ASN A 254 -3.74 21.37 9.94
CA ASN A 254 -2.38 21.32 9.40
C ASN A 254 -2.01 19.91 8.91
N LEU A 255 -2.48 18.84 9.55
CA LEU A 255 -2.30 17.46 9.08
C LEU A 255 -3.13 17.14 7.84
N ASN A 256 -4.17 17.93 7.54
CA ASN A 256 -4.96 17.77 6.31
C ASN A 256 -4.55 18.74 5.19
N ALA A 257 -3.57 19.62 5.45
CA ALA A 257 -2.98 20.43 4.40
C ALA A 257 -2.23 19.57 3.38
N THR A 258 -2.30 19.96 2.10
CA THR A 258 -1.67 19.22 0.99
C THR A 258 -0.15 19.46 0.93
N SER A 259 0.58 18.98 1.93
CA SER A 259 2.02 19.22 2.11
C SER A 259 2.90 18.10 1.53
N ARG A 260 2.30 17.03 1.02
CA ARG A 260 2.99 15.88 0.43
C ARG A 260 3.00 15.96 -1.11
N TRP A 261 3.87 15.17 -1.73
CA TRP A 261 3.97 14.99 -3.18
C TRP A 261 2.62 14.71 -3.84
N GLY A 262 2.41 15.24 -5.02
CA GLY A 262 1.18 15.02 -5.77
C GLY A 262 -0.05 15.72 -5.21
N GLY A 263 0.12 16.72 -4.34
CA GLY A 263 -1.00 17.42 -3.69
C GLY A 263 -1.72 16.57 -2.63
N GLN A 264 -1.02 15.60 -2.05
CA GLN A 264 -1.56 14.75 -0.98
C GLN A 264 -1.41 15.40 0.40
N SER A 265 -2.35 15.13 1.29
CA SER A 265 -2.16 15.35 2.73
C SER A 265 -1.23 14.28 3.32
N PRO A 266 -0.52 14.58 4.42
CA PRO A 266 0.23 13.57 5.16
C PRO A 266 -0.64 12.37 5.55
N PHE A 267 -0.28 11.18 5.06
CA PHE A 267 -0.98 9.96 5.43
C PHE A 267 -0.55 9.54 6.83
N THR A 268 -1.34 9.88 7.84
CA THR A 268 -0.97 9.77 9.25
C THR A 268 -1.97 8.94 10.06
N ASN A 269 -1.45 8.27 11.08
CA ASN A 269 -2.23 7.54 12.08
C ASN A 269 -1.81 7.97 13.49
N PHE A 270 -2.79 8.15 14.39
CA PHE A 270 -2.58 8.34 15.82
C PHE A 270 -3.24 7.21 16.61
N THR A 271 -2.46 6.57 17.49
CA THR A 271 -3.01 5.66 18.48
C THR A 271 -3.26 6.42 19.78
N LEU A 272 -4.42 6.21 20.35
CA LEU A 272 -4.98 6.90 21.52
C LEU A 272 -5.45 5.86 22.54
N ASP A 273 -5.33 6.19 23.85
CA ASP A 273 -5.53 5.22 24.91
C ASP A 273 -6.63 5.58 25.92
N PHE A 274 -7.06 6.84 26.03
CA PHE A 274 -7.95 7.42 27.04
C PHE A 274 -7.43 7.39 28.48
N GLN A 275 -6.63 6.40 28.82
CA GLN A 275 -5.97 6.27 30.13
C GLN A 275 -4.49 5.98 29.92
N PRO A 276 -3.60 6.47 30.80
CA PRO A 276 -2.18 6.23 30.66
C PRO A 276 -1.86 4.72 30.63
N PRO A 277 -1.28 4.19 29.53
CA PRO A 277 -0.93 2.79 29.44
C PRO A 277 0.03 2.37 30.55
N ALA A 278 -0.18 1.18 31.12
CA ALA A 278 0.57 0.69 32.30
C ALA A 278 2.10 0.73 32.11
N HIS A 279 2.58 0.53 30.89
CA HIS A 279 4.01 0.54 30.56
C HIS A 279 4.60 1.97 30.50
N ILE A 280 3.78 3.01 30.23
CA ILE A 280 4.21 4.41 30.16
C ILE A 280 3.86 5.16 31.47
N ALA A 281 2.80 4.75 32.16
CA ALA A 281 2.28 5.44 33.34
C ALA A 281 3.34 5.72 34.42
N LYS A 282 4.36 4.89 34.54
CA LYS A 282 5.47 5.03 35.49
C LYS A 282 6.70 5.72 34.92
N GLU A 283 6.72 6.07 33.67
CA GLU A 283 7.83 6.79 33.06
C GLU A 283 7.78 8.26 33.43
N ALA A 284 8.99 8.85 33.61
CA ALA A 284 9.13 10.29 33.84
C ALA A 284 8.65 11.08 32.60
N VAL A 285 7.91 12.14 32.85
CA VAL A 285 7.42 13.05 31.80
C VAL A 285 8.58 13.78 31.13
N ILE A 286 8.44 14.08 29.84
CA ILE A 286 9.42 14.80 29.05
C ILE A 286 8.84 16.17 28.66
N ILE A 287 9.50 17.24 29.08
CA ILE A 287 9.19 18.63 28.67
C ILE A 287 10.52 19.34 28.36
N GLY A 288 10.61 19.97 27.19
CA GLY A 288 11.83 20.69 26.80
C GLY A 288 13.06 19.81 26.61
N GLY A 289 12.87 18.49 26.39
CA GLY A 289 13.95 17.50 26.27
C GLY A 289 14.49 16.99 27.60
N GLU A 290 13.91 17.40 28.74
CA GLU A 290 14.31 17.02 30.06
C GLU A 290 13.27 16.16 30.75
N LEU A 291 13.72 15.16 31.53
CA LEU A 291 12.87 14.32 32.36
C LEU A 291 12.42 15.12 33.57
N GLN A 292 11.11 15.09 33.83
CA GLN A 292 10.49 15.75 34.98
C GLN A 292 10.36 14.78 36.16
N ASP A 293 10.10 15.32 37.37
CA ASP A 293 9.87 14.50 38.56
C ASP A 293 8.50 13.77 38.56
N SER A 294 7.55 14.26 37.75
CA SER A 294 6.23 13.66 37.59
C SER A 294 6.24 12.54 36.57
N THR A 295 5.26 11.66 36.65
CA THR A 295 5.07 10.52 35.75
C THR A 295 3.82 10.67 34.88
N TYR A 296 3.78 10.05 33.72
CA TYR A 296 2.63 10.14 32.79
C TYR A 296 1.32 9.66 33.41
N GLY A 297 1.35 8.76 34.39
CA GLY A 297 0.16 8.30 35.14
C GLY A 297 -0.58 9.38 35.90
N GLU A 298 0.05 10.51 36.16
CA GLU A 298 -0.53 11.63 36.91
C GLU A 298 -1.40 12.58 36.04
N TYR A 299 -1.45 12.35 34.69
CA TYR A 299 -2.04 13.28 33.73
C TYR A 299 -3.33 12.77 33.10
N ALA A 300 -4.08 11.91 33.78
CA ALA A 300 -5.32 11.34 33.25
C ALA A 300 -6.40 12.39 32.91
N GLU A 301 -6.48 13.47 33.70
CA GLU A 301 -7.42 14.57 33.46
C GLU A 301 -7.08 15.33 32.18
N GLU A 302 -5.81 15.60 31.93
CA GLU A 302 -5.35 16.27 30.71
C GLU A 302 -5.46 15.38 29.49
N MET A 303 -5.29 14.06 29.64
CA MET A 303 -5.60 13.11 28.58
C MET A 303 -7.08 13.15 28.21
N ALA A 304 -7.97 13.18 29.20
CA ALA A 304 -9.40 13.31 28.95
C ALA A 304 -9.73 14.64 28.26
N MET A 305 -9.08 15.74 28.68
CA MET A 305 -9.23 17.04 28.01
C MET A 305 -8.78 17.03 26.56
N PHE A 306 -7.64 16.41 26.26
CA PHE A 306 -7.13 16.24 24.89
C PHE A 306 -8.10 15.41 24.04
N ASN A 307 -8.51 14.24 24.54
CA ASN A 307 -9.41 13.34 23.82
C ASN A 307 -10.76 14.00 23.54
N ARG A 308 -11.34 14.71 24.50
CA ARG A 308 -12.59 15.47 24.30
C ARG A 308 -12.42 16.50 23.18
N ALA A 309 -11.37 17.32 23.25
CA ALA A 309 -11.08 18.32 22.23
C ALA A 309 -10.88 17.69 20.84
N PHE A 310 -10.13 16.59 20.77
CA PHE A 310 -9.87 15.85 19.52
C PHE A 310 -11.17 15.30 18.93
N LEU A 311 -11.99 14.65 19.72
CA LEU A 311 -13.25 14.05 19.28
C LEU A 311 -14.27 15.13 18.85
N GLU A 312 -14.40 16.22 19.58
CA GLU A 312 -15.29 17.32 19.20
C GLU A 312 -14.89 17.94 17.86
N VAL A 313 -13.60 18.26 17.67
CA VAL A 313 -13.13 18.83 16.41
C VAL A 313 -13.31 17.84 15.23
N MET A 314 -13.07 16.55 15.47
CA MET A 314 -13.34 15.51 14.45
C MET A 314 -14.83 15.37 14.12
N ILE A 315 -15.74 15.57 15.11
CA ILE A 315 -17.20 15.54 14.89
C ILE A 315 -17.67 16.80 14.16
N GLU A 316 -17.08 17.95 14.44
CA GLU A 316 -17.38 19.21 13.76
C GLU A 316 -17.00 19.13 12.26
N GLY A 317 -15.85 18.54 11.95
CA GLY A 317 -15.31 18.47 10.61
C GLY A 317 -14.69 19.79 10.13
N ASP A 318 -14.50 19.93 8.82
CA ASP A 318 -14.04 21.18 8.22
C ASP A 318 -15.17 22.20 8.05
N ALA A 319 -14.88 23.36 7.43
CA ALA A 319 -15.85 24.43 7.26
C ALA A 319 -17.09 24.02 6.41
N ASP A 320 -16.96 23.00 5.58
CA ASP A 320 -18.03 22.46 4.73
C ASP A 320 -18.70 21.21 5.35
N GLY A 321 -18.32 20.83 6.58
CA GLY A 321 -18.82 19.64 7.28
C GLY A 321 -18.22 18.33 6.79
N ARG A 322 -17.08 18.37 6.04
CA ARG A 322 -16.36 17.18 5.63
C ARG A 322 -15.54 16.62 6.80
N ILE A 323 -15.44 15.30 6.84
CA ILE A 323 -14.57 14.64 7.81
C ILE A 323 -13.09 14.94 7.54
N PHE A 324 -12.29 15.11 8.59
CA PHE A 324 -10.84 15.08 8.48
C PHE A 324 -10.36 13.68 8.12
N SER A 325 -9.69 13.53 6.98
CA SER A 325 -9.16 12.23 6.55
C SER A 325 -8.02 11.75 7.43
N PHE A 326 -7.25 12.67 8.00
CA PHE A 326 -6.07 12.41 8.81
C PHE A 326 -6.03 13.28 10.08
N PRO A 327 -5.39 12.76 11.16
CA PRO A 327 -4.86 11.41 11.30
C PRO A 327 -6.00 10.38 11.39
N ILE A 328 -5.75 9.14 10.94
CA ILE A 328 -6.67 8.04 11.22
C ILE A 328 -6.56 7.71 12.70
N PRO A 329 -7.62 7.86 13.52
CA PRO A 329 -7.56 7.57 14.93
C PRO A 329 -7.75 6.07 15.19
N THR A 330 -6.87 5.49 16.00
CA THR A 330 -6.98 4.12 16.50
C THR A 330 -7.07 4.16 18.02
N TYR A 331 -8.14 3.61 18.59
CA TYR A 331 -8.32 3.51 20.03
C TYR A 331 -8.02 2.10 20.54
N ASN A 332 -7.16 2.01 21.56
CA ASN A 332 -6.87 0.76 22.24
C ASN A 332 -7.99 0.46 23.24
N VAL A 333 -8.80 -0.56 22.95
CA VAL A 333 -9.94 -0.94 23.78
C VAL A 333 -9.55 -2.06 24.72
N THR A 334 -9.34 -1.74 25.99
CA THR A 334 -9.05 -2.66 27.10
C THR A 334 -10.32 -3.04 27.87
N LYS A 335 -10.21 -3.96 28.83
CA LYS A 335 -11.36 -4.42 29.63
C LYS A 335 -11.98 -3.31 30.48
N ASP A 336 -11.19 -2.33 30.85
CA ASP A 336 -11.52 -1.16 31.67
C ASP A 336 -11.75 0.11 30.84
N PHE A 337 -11.99 -0.04 29.53
CA PHE A 337 -12.23 1.09 28.65
C PHE A 337 -13.44 1.92 29.08
N PRO A 338 -13.32 3.25 29.23
CA PRO A 338 -14.31 4.09 29.90
C PRO A 338 -15.48 4.50 28.98
N TRP A 339 -16.28 3.55 28.52
CA TRP A 339 -17.40 3.79 27.59
C TRP A 339 -18.43 4.83 28.09
N GLU A 340 -18.61 4.95 29.43
CA GLU A 340 -19.60 5.84 30.05
C GLU A 340 -19.04 7.24 30.34
N SER A 341 -17.76 7.47 30.15
CA SER A 341 -17.17 8.81 30.30
C SER A 341 -17.69 9.76 29.21
N GLU A 342 -17.48 11.05 29.39
CA GLU A 342 -17.83 12.07 28.40
C GLU A 342 -17.11 11.83 27.08
N GLU A 343 -15.83 11.49 27.14
CA GLU A 343 -14.99 11.16 25.99
C GLU A 343 -15.46 9.87 25.31
N GLY A 344 -15.86 8.85 26.09
CA GLY A 344 -16.44 7.61 25.58
C GLY A 344 -17.71 7.83 24.77
N LYS A 345 -18.60 8.69 25.28
CA LYS A 345 -19.83 9.08 24.56
C LYS A 345 -19.53 9.88 23.29
N LEU A 346 -18.58 10.81 23.33
CA LEU A 346 -18.13 11.53 22.13
C LEU A 346 -17.51 10.58 21.09
N LEU A 347 -16.73 9.59 21.51
CA LEU A 347 -16.18 8.57 20.62
C LEU A 347 -17.28 7.77 19.92
N LEU A 348 -18.32 7.36 20.66
CA LEU A 348 -19.47 6.67 20.09
C LEU A 348 -20.24 7.57 19.12
N LYS A 349 -20.44 8.83 19.45
CA LYS A 349 -21.05 9.83 18.59
C LYS A 349 -20.26 10.03 17.27
N MET A 350 -18.94 10.16 17.34
CA MET A 350 -18.07 10.25 16.16
C MET A 350 -18.16 8.97 15.33
N THR A 351 -18.21 7.81 15.96
CA THR A 351 -18.34 6.51 15.30
C THR A 351 -19.67 6.40 14.57
N ALA A 352 -20.76 6.77 15.20
CA ALA A 352 -22.11 6.75 14.60
C ALA A 352 -22.21 7.72 13.41
N LYS A 353 -21.61 8.91 13.53
CA LYS A 353 -21.69 9.96 12.50
C LYS A 353 -20.79 9.66 11.30
N TYR A 354 -19.51 9.40 11.54
CA TYR A 354 -18.50 9.32 10.48
C TYR A 354 -17.79 7.95 10.40
N GLY A 355 -17.87 7.12 11.45
CA GLY A 355 -17.16 5.86 11.50
C GLY A 355 -15.63 5.98 11.46
N ALA A 356 -15.08 7.16 11.76
CA ALA A 356 -13.67 7.45 11.60
C ALA A 356 -12.74 6.55 12.43
N PRO A 357 -13.04 6.23 13.72
CA PRO A 357 -12.12 5.48 14.56
C PRO A 357 -12.02 4.01 14.16
N TYR A 358 -10.81 3.49 14.36
CA TYR A 358 -10.56 2.06 14.46
C TYR A 358 -10.51 1.68 15.93
N PHE A 359 -11.04 0.51 16.24
CA PHE A 359 -11.05 -0.06 17.58
C PHE A 359 -10.12 -1.28 17.59
N GLN A 360 -9.03 -1.18 18.33
CA GLN A 360 -8.10 -2.28 18.54
C GLN A 360 -8.53 -3.09 19.75
N ASN A 361 -8.78 -4.38 19.56
CA ASN A 361 -9.35 -5.26 20.56
C ASN A 361 -8.29 -5.84 21.51
N PHE A 362 -8.28 -5.39 22.75
CA PHE A 362 -7.52 -5.96 23.87
C PHE A 362 -8.42 -6.55 24.97
N ILE A 363 -9.73 -6.65 24.74
CA ILE A 363 -10.67 -7.29 25.67
C ILE A 363 -10.51 -8.81 25.62
N ASN A 364 -10.55 -9.37 24.39
CA ASN A 364 -10.39 -10.80 24.13
C ASN A 364 -9.23 -11.00 23.16
N SER A 365 -8.01 -10.77 23.66
CA SER A 365 -6.79 -10.81 22.87
C SER A 365 -5.69 -11.53 23.64
N ASP A 366 -4.80 -12.20 22.88
CA ASP A 366 -3.57 -12.79 23.42
C ASP A 366 -2.40 -11.77 23.47
N LEU A 367 -2.66 -10.51 23.08
CA LEU A 367 -1.72 -9.40 23.05
C LEU A 367 -2.15 -8.30 24.03
N ASN A 368 -1.18 -7.57 24.56
CA ASN A 368 -1.41 -6.36 25.36
C ASN A 368 -1.12 -5.12 24.50
N PRO A 369 -1.66 -3.92 24.87
CA PRO A 369 -1.37 -2.68 24.14
C PRO A 369 0.13 -2.36 23.99
N GLU A 370 0.95 -2.78 24.95
CA GLU A 370 2.41 -2.61 24.92
C GLU A 370 3.12 -3.49 23.87
N ASP A 371 2.50 -4.61 23.45
CA ASP A 371 3.08 -5.57 22.52
C ASP A 371 2.83 -5.20 21.05
N VAL A 372 2.05 -4.15 20.80
CA VAL A 372 1.56 -3.84 19.45
C VAL A 372 1.79 -2.37 19.11
N ARG A 373 2.15 -2.10 17.87
CA ARG A 373 2.10 -0.77 17.27
C ARG A 373 1.19 -0.80 16.06
N SER A 374 0.34 0.20 15.97
CA SER A 374 -0.65 0.33 14.90
C SER A 374 -0.19 1.28 13.82
N MET A 375 -0.49 0.92 12.57
CA MET A 375 -0.30 1.76 11.40
C MET A 375 -1.63 1.92 10.68
N CYS A 376 -1.79 3.02 9.97
CA CYS A 376 -3.02 3.42 9.28
C CYS A 376 -3.58 2.38 8.29
N CYS A 377 -2.75 1.50 7.74
CA CYS A 377 -3.17 0.44 6.83
C CYS A 377 -3.56 -0.85 7.54
N ARG A 378 -3.90 -0.81 8.85
CA ARG A 378 -4.20 -2.00 9.68
C ARG A 378 -2.98 -2.84 10.00
N LEU A 379 -1.80 -2.41 9.58
CA LEU A 379 -0.55 -3.08 9.90
C LEU A 379 -0.42 -3.09 11.42
N GLN A 380 -0.54 -4.26 11.99
CA GLN A 380 -0.34 -4.53 13.40
C GLN A 380 1.03 -5.19 13.55
N MET A 381 1.93 -4.52 14.24
CA MET A 381 3.29 -5.00 14.41
C MET A 381 3.45 -5.59 15.79
N ASP A 382 3.61 -6.91 15.84
CA ASP A 382 3.89 -7.63 17.08
C ASP A 382 5.35 -7.38 17.50
N LEU A 383 5.51 -6.61 18.58
CA LEU A 383 6.83 -6.22 19.08
C LEU A 383 7.56 -7.32 19.86
N ARG A 384 6.88 -8.42 20.20
CA ARG A 384 7.48 -9.50 21.00
C ARG A 384 8.71 -10.09 20.31
N GLU A 385 8.69 -10.23 18.99
CA GLU A 385 9.84 -10.69 18.22
C GLU A 385 10.97 -9.65 18.16
N ILE A 386 10.63 -8.36 18.07
CA ILE A 386 11.62 -7.27 18.10
C ILE A 386 12.29 -7.21 19.47
N ARG A 387 11.50 -7.27 20.56
CA ARG A 387 12.02 -7.27 21.94
C ARG A 387 12.96 -8.44 22.22
N LYS A 388 12.66 -9.64 21.71
CA LYS A 388 13.56 -10.80 21.80
C LYS A 388 14.91 -10.54 21.11
N LYS A 389 14.89 -9.93 19.91
CA LYS A 389 16.11 -9.66 19.13
C LYS A 389 16.94 -8.47 19.66
N THR A 390 16.30 -7.49 20.27
CA THR A 390 16.95 -6.25 20.76
C THR A 390 17.32 -6.28 22.25
N GLY A 391 17.08 -7.40 22.94
CA GLY A 391 17.40 -7.53 24.37
C GLY A 391 16.58 -6.64 25.30
N GLY A 392 15.39 -6.20 24.86
CA GLY A 392 14.46 -5.43 25.68
C GLY A 392 14.85 -3.94 25.86
N LEU A 393 15.65 -3.38 24.96
CA LEU A 393 16.02 -1.96 25.02
C LEU A 393 14.76 -1.09 24.96
N PHE A 394 14.61 -0.18 25.90
CA PHE A 394 13.52 0.83 25.98
C PHE A 394 13.45 1.62 24.66
N GLY A 395 12.25 1.76 24.10
CA GLY A 395 12.02 2.49 22.85
C GLY A 395 12.31 1.71 21.55
N ALA A 396 12.85 0.50 21.62
CA ALA A 396 13.16 -0.29 20.41
C ALA A 396 11.90 -0.72 19.64
N GLY A 397 10.73 -0.73 20.28
CA GLY A 397 9.46 -1.07 19.64
C GLY A 397 8.77 0.10 18.93
N ASP A 398 9.16 1.33 19.18
CA ASP A 398 8.51 2.51 18.59
C ASP A 398 8.93 2.76 17.15
N LEU A 399 10.14 2.32 16.75
CA LEU A 399 10.69 2.47 15.41
C LEU A 399 10.42 1.20 14.58
N THR A 400 9.18 0.97 14.23
CA THR A 400 8.76 -0.18 13.44
C THR A 400 8.02 0.28 12.20
N GLY A 401 8.02 -0.57 11.16
CA GLY A 401 7.35 -0.23 9.93
C GLY A 401 7.31 -1.42 8.97
N SER A 402 7.08 -1.13 7.70
CA SER A 402 7.18 -2.09 6.60
C SER A 402 8.16 -1.59 5.57
N ILE A 403 9.01 -2.48 5.08
CA ILE A 403 9.96 -2.18 4.00
C ILE A 403 9.26 -2.23 2.64
N GLY A 404 8.24 -3.07 2.52
CA GLY A 404 7.45 -3.28 1.32
C GLY A 404 6.40 -4.36 1.51
N VAL A 405 5.45 -4.39 0.61
CA VAL A 405 4.33 -5.33 0.60
C VAL A 405 4.26 -6.04 -0.75
N VAL A 406 4.05 -7.36 -0.73
CA VAL A 406 3.76 -8.17 -1.91
C VAL A 406 2.49 -8.97 -1.65
N THR A 407 1.50 -8.84 -2.53
CA THR A 407 0.19 -9.49 -2.38
C THR A 407 0.02 -10.61 -3.39
N LEU A 408 -0.19 -11.85 -2.91
CA LEU A 408 -0.40 -13.04 -3.73
C LEU A 408 -1.79 -13.04 -4.38
N ASN A 409 -1.88 -13.47 -5.62
CA ASN A 409 -3.12 -13.63 -6.39
C ASN A 409 -3.68 -15.04 -6.21
N LEU A 410 -4.41 -15.28 -5.13
CA LEU A 410 -4.97 -16.62 -4.86
C LEU A 410 -5.94 -17.11 -5.94
N PRO A 411 -6.85 -16.28 -6.52
CA PRO A 411 -7.75 -16.74 -7.59
C PRO A 411 -7.05 -17.36 -8.79
N LYS A 412 -5.97 -16.72 -9.24
CA LYS A 412 -5.17 -17.24 -10.36
C LYS A 412 -4.49 -18.56 -10.00
N LEU A 413 -3.86 -18.62 -8.83
CA LEU A 413 -3.19 -19.85 -8.37
C LEU A 413 -4.20 -20.99 -8.23
N ALA A 414 -5.40 -20.71 -7.70
CA ALA A 414 -6.49 -21.67 -7.57
C ALA A 414 -7.05 -22.13 -8.93
N TYR A 415 -7.16 -21.23 -9.89
CA TYR A 415 -7.62 -21.55 -11.25
C TYR A 415 -6.63 -22.46 -12.01
N LEU A 416 -5.31 -22.24 -11.83
CA LEU A 416 -4.27 -23.01 -12.47
C LEU A 416 -4.02 -24.36 -11.81
N ALA A 417 -4.40 -24.54 -10.55
CA ALA A 417 -4.21 -25.76 -9.79
C ALA A 417 -5.18 -26.88 -10.22
N HIS A 418 -4.71 -28.11 -10.26
CA HIS A 418 -5.53 -29.28 -10.57
C HIS A 418 -6.28 -29.82 -9.34
N ASN A 419 -5.79 -29.54 -8.14
CA ASN A 419 -6.36 -29.97 -6.86
C ASN A 419 -5.82 -29.11 -5.70
N GLU A 420 -6.29 -29.36 -4.47
CA GLU A 420 -5.87 -28.58 -3.30
C GLU A 420 -4.37 -28.70 -2.98
N GLU A 421 -3.73 -29.84 -3.24
CA GLU A 421 -2.29 -30.05 -2.97
C GLU A 421 -1.45 -29.20 -3.94
N ASP A 422 -1.75 -29.28 -5.23
CA ASP A 422 -1.14 -28.45 -6.28
C ASP A 422 -1.33 -26.95 -6.01
N PHE A 423 -2.52 -26.56 -5.54
CA PHE A 423 -2.76 -25.18 -5.12
C PHE A 423 -1.85 -24.74 -3.97
N MET A 424 -1.65 -25.59 -2.95
CA MET A 424 -0.77 -25.29 -1.82
C MET A 424 0.70 -25.19 -2.25
N ASP A 425 1.12 -26.01 -3.23
CA ASP A 425 2.46 -25.96 -3.80
C ASP A 425 2.68 -24.65 -4.57
N LEU A 426 1.73 -24.24 -5.41
CA LEU A 426 1.77 -22.95 -6.10
C LEU A 426 1.81 -21.77 -5.11
N VAL A 427 0.98 -21.79 -4.06
CA VAL A 427 1.03 -20.76 -3.02
C VAL A 427 2.41 -20.71 -2.36
N THR A 428 3.04 -21.85 -2.10
CA THR A 428 4.39 -21.93 -1.52
C THR A 428 5.44 -21.34 -2.47
N GLU A 429 5.40 -21.69 -3.74
CA GLU A 429 6.32 -21.21 -4.78
C GLU A 429 6.27 -19.68 -4.88
N TYR A 430 5.06 -19.11 -5.05
CA TYR A 430 4.91 -17.67 -5.21
C TYR A 430 5.12 -16.88 -3.90
N ALA A 431 4.90 -17.49 -2.74
CA ALA A 431 5.29 -16.90 -1.47
C ALA A 431 6.83 -16.79 -1.31
N ARG A 432 7.59 -17.78 -1.80
CA ARG A 432 9.06 -17.72 -1.83
C ARG A 432 9.57 -16.63 -2.78
N LEU A 433 9.01 -16.54 -4.00
CA LEU A 433 9.33 -15.44 -4.91
C LEU A 433 8.96 -14.07 -4.35
N ALA A 434 7.85 -13.96 -3.60
CA ALA A 434 7.49 -12.74 -2.89
C ALA A 434 8.53 -12.37 -1.81
N SER A 435 9.05 -13.37 -1.07
CA SER A 435 10.14 -13.17 -0.12
C SER A 435 11.42 -12.68 -0.80
N GLU A 436 11.82 -13.26 -1.93
CA GLU A 436 12.98 -12.82 -2.72
C GLU A 436 12.84 -11.37 -3.21
N SER A 437 11.63 -11.00 -3.66
CA SER A 437 11.29 -9.63 -4.02
C SER A 437 11.49 -8.65 -2.86
N LEU A 438 11.03 -9.00 -1.67
CA LEU A 438 11.13 -8.18 -0.46
C LEU A 438 12.58 -8.05 0.03
N GLU A 439 13.37 -9.13 -0.05
CA GLU A 439 14.79 -9.09 0.29
C GLU A 439 15.60 -8.25 -0.72
N PHE A 440 15.26 -8.31 -2.00
CA PHE A 440 15.84 -7.42 -3.00
C PHE A 440 15.52 -5.96 -2.69
N LYS A 441 14.24 -5.64 -2.43
CA LYS A 441 13.81 -4.28 -2.05
C LYS A 441 14.54 -3.80 -0.79
N ARG A 442 14.65 -4.64 0.25
CA ARG A 442 15.36 -4.31 1.48
C ARG A 442 16.81 -3.91 1.23
N LYS A 443 17.54 -4.67 0.39
CA LYS A 443 18.91 -4.34 -0.01
C LYS A 443 19.01 -3.00 -0.73
N VAL A 444 18.05 -2.71 -1.64
CA VAL A 444 18.02 -1.44 -2.38
C VAL A 444 17.77 -0.26 -1.43
N VAL A 445 16.76 -0.36 -0.56
CA VAL A 445 16.41 0.71 0.38
C VAL A 445 17.51 0.94 1.40
N GLN A 446 18.14 -0.12 1.94
CA GLN A 446 19.28 0.01 2.84
C GLN A 446 20.48 0.69 2.15
N LYS A 447 20.81 0.28 0.92
CA LYS A 447 21.84 0.94 0.11
C LYS A 447 21.57 2.43 -0.07
N ASN A 448 20.31 2.81 -0.32
CA ASN A 448 19.92 4.21 -0.47
C ASN A 448 20.03 4.98 0.85
N LEU A 449 19.70 4.36 1.99
CA LEU A 449 19.92 4.95 3.31
C LEU A 449 21.41 5.22 3.55
N ASP A 450 22.27 4.25 3.25
CA ASP A 450 23.71 4.36 3.42
C ASP A 450 24.32 5.43 2.50
N ALA A 451 23.78 5.58 1.29
CA ALA A 451 24.14 6.61 0.32
C ALA A 451 23.61 8.02 0.66
N GLY A 452 22.82 8.18 1.74
CA GLY A 452 22.29 9.47 2.18
C GLY A 452 21.03 9.95 1.47
N MET A 453 20.31 9.06 0.80
CA MET A 453 19.06 9.38 0.12
C MET A 453 17.87 9.61 1.08
N PHE A 454 18.08 9.43 2.39
CA PHE A 454 17.09 9.67 3.45
C PHE A 454 17.58 10.79 4.38
N PRO A 455 17.77 12.04 3.89
CA PRO A 455 18.34 13.12 4.69
C PRO A 455 17.46 13.50 5.90
N PHE A 456 16.15 13.25 5.84
CA PHE A 456 15.20 13.62 6.89
C PHE A 456 14.98 12.47 7.88
N SER A 457 14.78 11.25 7.39
CA SER A 457 14.45 10.07 8.23
C SER A 457 15.67 9.46 8.91
N ARG A 458 16.87 9.58 8.33
CA ARG A 458 18.08 8.86 8.78
C ARG A 458 18.40 9.06 10.26
N ARG A 459 18.21 10.27 10.79
CA ARG A 459 18.48 10.57 12.20
C ARG A 459 17.59 9.75 13.12
N TYR A 460 16.31 9.63 12.75
CA TYR A 460 15.30 8.96 13.56
C TYR A 460 15.24 7.45 13.32
N LEU A 461 15.86 6.96 12.23
CA LEU A 461 16.05 5.53 11.95
C LEU A 461 17.32 5.00 12.65
N LYS A 462 17.37 5.06 13.99
CA LYS A 462 18.56 4.75 14.80
C LYS A 462 19.25 3.42 14.45
N ASN A 463 18.47 2.39 14.08
CA ASN A 463 18.95 1.05 13.74
C ASN A 463 18.71 0.69 12.25
N GLY A 464 18.55 1.70 11.38
CA GLY A 464 18.16 1.50 9.99
C GLY A 464 16.82 0.77 9.88
N PHE A 465 16.73 -0.16 8.92
CA PHE A 465 15.48 -0.89 8.67
C PHE A 465 15.33 -2.21 9.44
N LYS A 466 16.12 -2.46 10.48
CA LYS A 466 16.07 -3.72 11.27
C LYS A 466 14.73 -3.95 11.95
N GLY A 467 14.00 -2.89 12.33
CA GLY A 467 12.67 -2.95 12.92
C GLY A 467 11.53 -3.00 11.89
N HIS A 468 11.84 -2.99 10.58
CA HIS A 468 10.83 -2.96 9.53
C HIS A 468 10.55 -4.34 8.98
N PHE A 469 9.27 -4.69 8.88
CA PHE A 469 8.81 -5.97 8.38
C PHE A 469 8.85 -6.03 6.85
N SER A 470 9.13 -7.21 6.32
CA SER A 470 8.81 -7.61 4.95
C SER A 470 7.41 -8.21 4.97
N THR A 471 6.44 -7.57 4.30
CA THR A 471 5.03 -7.90 4.42
C THR A 471 4.55 -8.71 3.23
N ILE A 472 3.98 -9.89 3.50
CA ILE A 472 3.29 -10.71 2.50
C ILE A 472 1.80 -10.59 2.74
N GLY A 473 1.05 -10.29 1.69
CA GLY A 473 -0.40 -10.25 1.68
C GLY A 473 -1.00 -11.26 0.71
N LEU A 474 -2.31 -11.30 0.67
CA LEU A 474 -3.06 -12.12 -0.29
C LEU A 474 -4.39 -11.46 -0.65
N ILE A 475 -4.94 -11.84 -1.80
CA ILE A 475 -6.20 -11.30 -2.30
C ILE A 475 -7.05 -12.40 -2.90
N GLY A 476 -8.38 -12.19 -2.91
CA GLY A 476 -9.31 -13.04 -3.63
C GLY A 476 -9.55 -14.40 -3.00
N GLY A 477 -9.54 -14.51 -1.66
CA GLY A 477 -9.80 -15.78 -0.99
C GLY A 477 -11.15 -16.38 -1.32
N HIS A 478 -12.17 -15.53 -1.54
CA HIS A 478 -13.51 -15.97 -1.95
C HIS A 478 -13.49 -16.57 -3.37
N GLU A 479 -12.94 -15.81 -4.32
CA GLU A 479 -12.85 -16.23 -5.72
C GLU A 479 -11.92 -17.44 -5.92
N ALA A 480 -10.86 -17.55 -5.10
CA ALA A 480 -10.00 -18.73 -5.09
C ALA A 480 -10.77 -19.99 -4.69
N CYS A 481 -11.63 -19.91 -3.66
CA CYS A 481 -12.50 -21.02 -3.27
C CYS A 481 -13.45 -21.41 -4.42
N ILE A 482 -14.04 -20.46 -5.12
CA ILE A 482 -14.94 -20.75 -6.25
C ILE A 482 -14.18 -21.38 -7.41
N ASN A 483 -13.01 -20.85 -7.78
CA ASN A 483 -12.21 -21.38 -8.89
C ASN A 483 -11.72 -22.81 -8.62
N LEU A 484 -11.39 -23.17 -7.37
CA LEU A 484 -10.86 -24.49 -7.03
C LEU A 484 -11.95 -25.48 -6.59
N LEU A 485 -12.90 -25.04 -5.74
CA LEU A 485 -13.88 -25.92 -5.08
C LEU A 485 -15.30 -25.79 -5.67
N HIS A 486 -15.55 -24.83 -6.55
CA HIS A 486 -16.88 -24.43 -7.02
C HIS A 486 -17.83 -24.03 -5.86
N LYS A 487 -17.27 -23.51 -4.77
CA LYS A 487 -17.98 -23.07 -3.57
C LYS A 487 -17.28 -21.86 -2.99
N GLY A 488 -18.06 -20.89 -2.48
CA GLY A 488 -17.52 -19.66 -1.89
C GLY A 488 -16.86 -19.86 -0.52
N LEU A 489 -16.20 -18.81 -0.07
CA LEU A 489 -15.55 -18.73 1.25
C LEU A 489 -16.54 -18.89 2.41
N ASP A 490 -17.79 -18.47 2.23
CA ASP A 490 -18.91 -18.58 3.18
C ASP A 490 -19.26 -20.03 3.54
N THR A 491 -18.81 -21.01 2.73
CA THR A 491 -19.04 -22.41 2.99
C THR A 491 -17.98 -23.00 3.94
N PRO A 492 -18.34 -24.09 4.70
CA PRO A 492 -17.37 -24.77 5.57
C PRO A 492 -16.13 -25.31 4.83
N SER A 493 -16.28 -25.71 3.55
CA SER A 493 -15.15 -26.16 2.72
C SER A 493 -14.22 -25.01 2.33
N GLY A 494 -14.79 -23.88 1.90
CA GLY A 494 -14.03 -22.69 1.56
C GLY A 494 -13.30 -22.10 2.77
N SER A 495 -13.98 -21.98 3.92
CA SER A 495 -13.36 -21.54 5.18
C SER A 495 -12.17 -22.43 5.58
N ARG A 496 -12.33 -23.78 5.54
CA ARG A 496 -11.22 -24.71 5.84
C ARG A 496 -10.05 -24.58 4.86
N LEU A 497 -10.31 -24.40 3.56
CA LEU A 497 -9.26 -24.18 2.58
C LEU A 497 -8.44 -22.93 2.93
N MET A 498 -9.10 -21.80 3.17
CA MET A 498 -8.42 -20.54 3.50
C MET A 498 -7.68 -20.61 4.85
N GLN A 499 -8.21 -21.30 5.85
CA GLN A 499 -7.47 -21.57 7.09
C GLN A 499 -6.16 -22.35 6.84
N ARG A 500 -6.19 -23.33 5.93
CA ARG A 500 -4.98 -24.09 5.56
C ARG A 500 -3.97 -23.19 4.83
N VAL A 501 -4.42 -22.35 3.89
CA VAL A 501 -3.58 -21.37 3.19
C VAL A 501 -2.93 -20.40 4.19
N LEU A 502 -3.71 -19.82 5.09
CA LEU A 502 -3.17 -18.88 6.09
C LEU A 502 -2.19 -19.55 7.06
N LYS A 503 -2.47 -20.77 7.51
CA LYS A 503 -1.54 -21.55 8.35
C LYS A 503 -0.26 -21.92 7.61
N LEU A 504 -0.33 -22.22 6.31
CA LEU A 504 0.84 -22.43 5.46
C LEU A 504 1.68 -21.15 5.37
N LEU A 505 1.06 -20.03 5.00
CA LEU A 505 1.76 -18.74 4.86
C LEU A 505 2.38 -18.29 6.19
N ARG A 506 1.70 -18.49 7.33
CA ARG A 506 2.29 -18.22 8.65
C ARG A 506 3.56 -19.03 8.93
N ARG A 507 3.58 -20.31 8.53
CA ARG A 507 4.80 -21.13 8.66
C ARG A 507 5.91 -20.60 7.75
N LEU A 508 5.59 -20.25 6.50
CA LEU A 508 6.55 -19.73 5.55
C LEU A 508 7.16 -18.39 6.00
N VAL A 509 6.38 -17.47 6.57
CA VAL A 509 6.94 -16.20 7.08
C VAL A 509 7.88 -16.42 8.26
N VAL A 510 7.65 -17.43 9.09
CA VAL A 510 8.60 -17.83 10.16
C VAL A 510 9.88 -18.43 9.55
N GLU A 511 9.75 -19.31 8.57
CA GLU A 511 10.88 -19.89 7.83
C GLU A 511 11.72 -18.78 7.16
N PHE A 512 11.09 -17.79 6.53
CA PHE A 512 11.79 -16.66 5.92
C PHE A 512 12.53 -15.80 6.95
N GLN A 513 11.95 -15.60 8.15
CA GLN A 513 12.64 -14.90 9.25
C GLN A 513 13.89 -15.65 9.71
N GLU A 514 13.80 -16.98 9.82
CA GLU A 514 14.93 -17.84 10.23
C GLU A 514 16.04 -17.81 9.17
N GLN A 515 15.70 -17.91 7.89
CA GLN A 515 16.65 -17.93 6.78
C GLN A 515 17.36 -16.60 6.56
N THR A 516 16.64 -15.48 6.66
CA THR A 516 17.15 -14.15 6.31
C THR A 516 17.65 -13.34 7.51
N GLY A 517 17.18 -13.67 8.72
CA GLY A 517 17.37 -12.86 9.91
C GLY A 517 16.53 -11.57 9.95
N ASN A 518 15.74 -11.30 8.92
CA ASN A 518 14.85 -10.14 8.83
C ASN A 518 13.46 -10.45 9.41
N LEU A 519 12.67 -9.40 9.66
CA LEU A 519 11.31 -9.53 10.15
C LEU A 519 10.34 -9.74 8.97
N TYR A 520 9.43 -10.70 9.13
CA TYR A 520 8.35 -10.96 8.18
C TYR A 520 7.02 -11.02 8.88
N ASN A 521 5.96 -10.60 8.19
CA ASN A 521 4.58 -10.77 8.64
C ASN A 521 3.62 -11.08 7.50
N LEU A 522 2.44 -11.58 7.86
CA LEU A 522 1.33 -11.87 6.97
C LEU A 522 0.20 -10.88 7.28
N GLU A 523 -0.20 -10.09 6.29
CA GLU A 523 -1.22 -9.05 6.42
C GLU A 523 -2.44 -9.32 5.53
N ALA A 524 -3.63 -8.99 6.02
CA ALA A 524 -4.81 -8.86 5.20
C ALA A 524 -4.72 -7.52 4.44
N THR A 525 -3.89 -7.47 3.38
CA THR A 525 -3.59 -6.23 2.69
C THR A 525 -4.84 -5.59 2.08
N PRO A 526 -4.99 -4.25 2.21
CA PRO A 526 -6.04 -3.54 1.51
C PRO A 526 -5.71 -3.52 0.01
N GLY A 527 -6.54 -4.21 -0.76
CA GLY A 527 -6.29 -4.35 -2.18
C GLY A 527 -6.94 -3.23 -3.00
N GLU A 528 -6.51 -1.96 -2.86
CA GLU A 528 -7.08 -0.84 -3.64
C GLU A 528 -7.02 -1.12 -5.15
N GLY A 529 -5.99 -0.63 -5.83
CA GLY A 529 -5.79 -0.89 -7.24
C GLY A 529 -5.43 -2.35 -7.57
N THR A 530 -4.89 -3.09 -6.60
CA THR A 530 -4.49 -4.49 -6.75
C THR A 530 -5.66 -5.41 -7.08
N CYS A 531 -6.81 -5.22 -6.41
CA CYS A 531 -8.04 -6.00 -6.65
C CYS A 531 -8.48 -5.93 -8.12
N TYR A 532 -8.52 -4.72 -8.65
CA TYR A 532 -8.89 -4.46 -10.04
C TYR A 532 -7.82 -4.93 -11.03
N ARG A 533 -6.55 -4.56 -10.79
CA ARG A 533 -5.44 -4.89 -11.68
C ARG A 533 -5.31 -6.39 -11.92
N LEU A 534 -5.29 -7.19 -10.85
CA LEU A 534 -5.10 -8.64 -10.95
C LEU A 534 -6.29 -9.31 -11.61
N ALA A 535 -7.52 -8.96 -11.23
CA ALA A 535 -8.73 -9.49 -11.84
C ALA A 535 -8.82 -9.17 -13.35
N LYS A 536 -8.44 -7.93 -13.74
CA LYS A 536 -8.41 -7.52 -15.14
C LYS A 536 -7.40 -8.35 -15.96
N ILE A 537 -6.17 -8.50 -15.48
CA ILE A 537 -5.14 -9.32 -16.16
C ILE A 537 -5.63 -10.75 -16.33
N ASP A 538 -6.20 -11.33 -15.26
CA ASP A 538 -6.63 -12.72 -15.30
C ASP A 538 -7.82 -12.92 -16.22
N LYS A 539 -8.77 -11.98 -16.27
CA LYS A 539 -9.93 -12.04 -17.16
C LYS A 539 -9.56 -11.88 -18.63
N GLU A 540 -8.51 -11.10 -18.92
CA GLU A 540 -7.93 -10.98 -20.27
C GLU A 540 -7.23 -12.27 -20.73
N LEU A 541 -6.61 -13.01 -19.79
CA LEU A 541 -5.89 -14.26 -20.08
C LEU A 541 -6.80 -15.49 -20.06
N TYR A 542 -7.79 -15.52 -19.19
CA TYR A 542 -8.66 -16.67 -18.91
C TYR A 542 -10.12 -16.24 -18.90
N ALA A 543 -10.85 -16.52 -19.97
CA ALA A 543 -12.24 -16.05 -20.13
C ALA A 543 -13.20 -16.62 -19.09
N ASP A 544 -12.95 -17.82 -18.59
CA ASP A 544 -13.78 -18.58 -17.65
C ASP A 544 -13.33 -18.49 -16.19
N ILE A 545 -12.23 -17.79 -15.89
CA ILE A 545 -11.83 -17.54 -14.49
C ILE A 545 -12.94 -16.76 -13.76
N HIS A 546 -13.28 -17.21 -12.57
CA HIS A 546 -14.26 -16.50 -11.74
C HIS A 546 -13.65 -15.25 -11.13
N THR A 547 -14.34 -14.12 -11.31
CA THR A 547 -14.06 -12.82 -10.69
C THR A 547 -15.36 -12.28 -10.13
N SER A 548 -15.29 -11.45 -9.11
CA SER A 548 -16.44 -10.63 -8.66
C SER A 548 -16.63 -9.43 -9.58
N GLY A 549 -17.81 -8.79 -9.49
CA GLY A 549 -18.24 -7.65 -10.31
C GLY A 549 -18.90 -8.04 -11.62
N ASP A 550 -20.02 -7.36 -11.92
CA ASP A 550 -20.81 -7.61 -13.13
C ASP A 550 -20.25 -6.89 -14.35
N LYS A 551 -19.86 -5.62 -14.19
CA LYS A 551 -19.35 -4.76 -15.27
C LYS A 551 -17.83 -4.64 -15.25
N THR A 552 -17.28 -4.58 -14.06
CA THR A 552 -15.85 -4.38 -13.85
C THR A 552 -15.29 -5.50 -12.97
N PRO A 553 -14.36 -6.35 -13.48
CA PRO A 553 -13.86 -7.45 -12.69
C PRO A 553 -13.00 -6.94 -11.51
N TYR A 554 -13.22 -7.53 -10.33
CA TYR A 554 -12.36 -7.31 -9.16
C TYR A 554 -12.24 -8.58 -8.34
N TYR A 555 -11.27 -8.60 -7.40
CA TYR A 555 -11.13 -9.64 -6.40
C TYR A 555 -11.43 -9.10 -5.00
N THR A 556 -12.10 -9.90 -4.18
CA THR A 556 -12.38 -9.56 -2.79
C THR A 556 -11.08 -9.37 -2.00
N ASN A 557 -11.06 -8.42 -1.06
CA ASN A 557 -9.88 -8.19 -0.22
C ASN A 557 -9.57 -9.43 0.63
N SER A 558 -8.33 -9.89 0.54
CA SER A 558 -7.76 -10.94 1.39
C SER A 558 -8.68 -12.16 1.53
N THR A 559 -9.05 -12.55 2.74
CA THR A 559 -10.02 -13.61 3.07
C THR A 559 -11.29 -13.04 3.70
N LEU A 560 -11.64 -11.81 3.37
CA LEU A 560 -12.91 -11.23 3.81
C LEU A 560 -14.09 -11.82 3.03
N LEU A 561 -15.25 -11.86 3.67
CA LEU A 561 -16.49 -12.16 2.96
C LEU A 561 -16.86 -11.00 2.02
N PRO A 562 -17.33 -11.29 0.81
CA PRO A 562 -17.92 -10.26 -0.05
C PRO A 562 -19.06 -9.53 0.64
N VAL A 563 -19.19 -8.24 0.39
CA VAL A 563 -20.29 -7.43 0.88
C VAL A 563 -21.61 -7.99 0.31
N GLY A 564 -22.60 -8.18 1.17
CA GLY A 564 -23.92 -8.69 0.76
C GLY A 564 -24.11 -10.21 0.83
N ILE A 565 -23.07 -11.02 1.11
CA ILE A 565 -23.24 -12.47 1.34
C ILE A 565 -24.18 -12.74 2.52
N SER A 566 -24.12 -11.92 3.57
CA SER A 566 -24.95 -12.07 4.75
C SER A 566 -25.34 -10.70 5.29
N SER A 567 -26.61 -10.56 5.66
CA SER A 567 -27.12 -9.42 6.44
C SER A 567 -26.89 -9.60 7.96
N ASP A 568 -26.49 -10.80 8.40
CA ASP A 568 -26.19 -11.08 9.80
C ASP A 568 -24.70 -10.79 10.10
N VAL A 569 -24.45 -9.66 10.76
CA VAL A 569 -23.11 -9.23 11.14
C VAL A 569 -22.44 -10.19 12.15
N PHE A 570 -23.21 -10.87 12.98
CA PHE A 570 -22.64 -11.81 13.96
C PHE A 570 -22.22 -13.11 13.30
N PHE A 571 -22.97 -13.60 12.31
CA PHE A 571 -22.51 -14.69 11.43
C PHE A 571 -21.17 -14.33 10.76
N ALA A 572 -21.08 -13.12 10.20
CA ALA A 572 -19.86 -12.66 9.56
C ALA A 572 -18.67 -12.56 10.54
N LEU A 573 -18.92 -12.08 11.76
CA LEU A 573 -17.91 -12.01 12.84
C LEU A 573 -17.41 -13.40 13.26
N GLU A 574 -18.32 -14.35 13.49
CA GLU A 574 -17.96 -15.72 13.85
C GLU A 574 -17.16 -16.40 12.74
N HIS A 575 -17.63 -16.29 11.49
CA HIS A 575 -16.94 -16.83 10.33
C HIS A 575 -15.53 -16.26 10.17
N GLN A 576 -15.37 -14.94 10.34
CA GLN A 576 -14.09 -14.24 10.15
C GLN A 576 -13.14 -14.38 11.34
N ASN A 577 -13.64 -14.73 12.52
CA ASN A 577 -12.83 -14.81 13.73
C ASN A 577 -11.62 -15.76 13.58
N GLU A 578 -11.82 -16.96 13.04
CA GLU A 578 -10.73 -17.92 12.85
C GLU A 578 -9.75 -17.51 11.75
N LEU A 579 -10.23 -16.84 10.70
CA LEU A 579 -9.40 -16.41 9.58
C LEU A 579 -8.57 -15.18 9.96
N GLN A 580 -9.18 -14.17 10.55
CA GLN A 580 -8.50 -12.92 10.85
C GLN A 580 -7.45 -13.04 11.97
N THR A 581 -7.64 -13.94 12.91
CA THR A 581 -6.63 -14.22 13.95
C THR A 581 -5.36 -14.92 13.42
N LEU A 582 -5.39 -15.44 12.19
CA LEU A 582 -4.23 -16.03 11.54
C LEU A 582 -3.29 -15.00 10.92
N TYR A 583 -3.71 -13.78 10.71
CA TYR A 583 -2.84 -12.69 10.25
C TYR A 583 -2.05 -12.11 11.43
N ASN A 584 -0.72 -12.14 11.36
CA ASN A 584 0.14 -11.55 12.38
C ASN A 584 0.68 -10.15 11.99
N GLY A 585 0.38 -9.70 10.80
CA GLY A 585 0.75 -8.40 10.25
C GLY A 585 -0.39 -7.39 10.21
N GLY A 586 -1.58 -7.80 10.66
CA GLY A 586 -2.76 -6.95 10.72
C GLY A 586 -3.89 -7.37 9.80
N THR A 587 -5.07 -7.03 10.25
CA THR A 587 -6.34 -7.20 9.53
C THR A 587 -7.38 -6.28 10.16
N VAL A 588 -8.51 -6.07 9.51
CA VAL A 588 -9.64 -5.34 10.09
C VAL A 588 -10.96 -5.94 9.64
N PHE A 589 -11.90 -5.98 10.55
CA PHE A 589 -13.29 -6.27 10.24
C PHE A 589 -14.07 -4.97 10.09
N HIS A 590 -14.54 -4.69 8.87
CA HIS A 590 -15.39 -3.55 8.58
C HIS A 590 -16.86 -3.95 8.71
N THR A 591 -17.59 -3.30 9.62
CA THR A 591 -19.03 -3.43 9.71
C THR A 591 -19.65 -2.30 8.92
N PHE A 592 -20.29 -2.63 7.81
CA PHE A 592 -21.05 -1.67 7.03
C PHE A 592 -22.45 -1.53 7.65
N LEU A 593 -22.84 -0.31 7.95
CA LEU A 593 -24.17 0.01 8.45
C LEU A 593 -25.05 0.31 7.24
N GLY A 594 -26.26 -0.24 7.24
CA GLY A 594 -27.24 0.09 6.23
C GLY A 594 -27.69 1.58 6.30
N GLU A 595 -28.83 1.89 5.68
CA GLU A 595 -29.33 3.27 5.54
C GLU A 595 -29.79 3.94 6.86
N ALA A 596 -29.89 3.20 7.97
CA ALA A 596 -30.32 3.75 9.25
C ALA A 596 -29.15 4.26 10.08
N ALA A 597 -29.21 5.53 10.52
CA ALA A 597 -28.24 6.07 11.47
C ALA A 597 -28.32 5.28 12.80
N PRO A 598 -27.22 4.61 13.21
CA PRO A 598 -27.22 3.93 14.49
C PRO A 598 -27.20 4.98 15.61
N ASP A 599 -27.92 4.72 16.69
CA ASP A 599 -27.72 5.46 17.94
C ASP A 599 -26.42 5.02 18.63
N GLU A 600 -25.94 5.88 19.51
CA GLU A 600 -24.65 5.68 20.20
C GLU A 600 -24.66 4.41 21.09
N GLU A 601 -25.80 4.06 21.69
CA GLU A 601 -25.93 2.87 22.54
C GLU A 601 -25.92 1.58 21.73
N SER A 602 -26.51 1.58 20.54
CA SER A 602 -26.44 0.46 19.59
C SER A 602 -25.00 0.23 19.13
N VAL A 603 -24.26 1.29 18.79
CA VAL A 603 -22.84 1.21 18.41
C VAL A 603 -22.01 0.65 19.59
N LYS A 604 -22.21 1.16 20.82
CA LYS A 604 -21.53 0.67 22.04
C LYS A 604 -21.79 -0.82 22.27
N SER A 605 -23.07 -1.20 22.25
CA SER A 605 -23.50 -2.59 22.47
C SER A 605 -22.90 -3.53 21.41
N PHE A 606 -22.88 -3.11 20.14
CA PHE A 606 -22.25 -3.87 19.06
C PHE A 606 -20.74 -4.04 19.29
N LEU A 607 -20.00 -2.95 19.55
CA LEU A 607 -18.55 -2.99 19.75
C LEU A 607 -18.16 -3.88 20.93
N ILE A 608 -18.81 -3.71 22.09
CA ILE A 608 -18.55 -4.54 23.27
C ILE A 608 -18.82 -6.00 22.97
N LYS A 609 -19.95 -6.32 22.35
CA LYS A 609 -20.32 -7.69 22.00
C LYS A 609 -19.32 -8.31 21.01
N ALA A 610 -18.99 -7.60 19.93
CA ALA A 610 -18.05 -8.05 18.92
C ALA A 610 -16.66 -8.34 19.51
N MET A 611 -16.13 -7.43 20.34
CA MET A 611 -14.82 -7.55 20.98
C MET A 611 -14.76 -8.61 22.09
N THR A 612 -15.89 -8.89 22.72
CA THR A 612 -15.96 -9.93 23.77
C THR A 612 -16.11 -11.33 23.16
N MET A 613 -16.93 -11.45 22.10
CA MET A 613 -17.21 -12.73 21.46
C MET A 613 -16.06 -13.22 20.54
N THR A 614 -15.29 -12.30 19.98
CA THR A 614 -14.26 -12.63 18.99
C THR A 614 -12.87 -12.16 19.42
N LYS A 615 -11.84 -12.78 18.84
CA LYS A 615 -10.44 -12.36 18.93
C LYS A 615 -10.02 -11.49 17.74
N ILE A 616 -10.96 -11.01 16.95
CA ILE A 616 -10.68 -10.12 15.80
C ILE A 616 -9.91 -8.90 16.31
N PRO A 617 -8.69 -8.64 15.79
CA PRO A 617 -7.80 -7.64 16.40
C PRO A 617 -8.24 -6.20 16.14
N TYR A 618 -8.91 -5.93 15.02
CA TYR A 618 -9.37 -4.59 14.62
C TYR A 618 -10.81 -4.64 14.14
N ILE A 619 -11.61 -3.72 14.63
CA ILE A 619 -13.01 -3.55 14.23
C ILE A 619 -13.23 -2.07 13.85
N SER A 620 -14.00 -1.84 12.82
CA SER A 620 -14.52 -0.51 12.48
C SER A 620 -16.00 -0.57 12.14
N VAL A 621 -16.68 0.51 12.45
CA VAL A 621 -18.08 0.74 12.05
C VAL A 621 -18.07 1.72 10.89
N THR A 622 -18.77 1.41 9.80
CA THR A 622 -18.71 2.18 8.56
C THR A 622 -20.10 2.64 8.13
N PRO A 623 -20.49 3.87 8.50
CA PRO A 623 -21.66 4.52 7.92
C PRO A 623 -21.37 5.02 6.50
N THR A 624 -22.42 5.20 5.70
CA THR A 624 -22.39 5.98 4.46
C THR A 624 -23.02 7.34 4.71
N PHE A 625 -22.42 8.41 4.18
CA PHE A 625 -22.94 9.76 4.28
C PHE A 625 -22.57 10.59 3.04
N SER A 626 -23.28 11.69 2.84
CA SER A 626 -23.04 12.60 1.74
C SER A 626 -22.74 14.02 2.25
N VAL A 627 -22.06 14.82 1.47
CA VAL A 627 -21.75 16.23 1.81
C VAL A 627 -22.18 17.12 0.65
N CYS A 628 -23.02 18.08 0.94
CA CYS A 628 -23.42 19.15 0.04
C CYS A 628 -22.63 20.43 0.35
N GLU A 629 -22.14 21.12 -0.66
CA GLU A 629 -21.40 22.38 -0.46
C GLU A 629 -22.23 23.45 0.25
N ASP A 630 -23.55 23.50 0.00
CA ASP A 630 -24.44 24.53 0.60
C ASP A 630 -25.07 24.08 1.93
N HIS A 631 -25.28 22.76 2.15
CA HIS A 631 -26.04 22.24 3.26
C HIS A 631 -25.22 21.33 4.20
N GLY A 632 -23.93 21.10 3.88
CA GLY A 632 -23.03 20.29 4.70
C GLY A 632 -23.38 18.80 4.70
N TYR A 633 -23.22 18.17 5.88
CA TYR A 633 -23.40 16.74 6.10
C TYR A 633 -24.86 16.29 5.94
N ILE A 634 -25.04 15.21 5.17
CA ILE A 634 -26.32 14.53 4.93
C ILE A 634 -26.10 13.04 5.22
N TYR A 635 -26.92 12.46 6.09
CA TYR A 635 -26.83 11.03 6.38
C TYR A 635 -27.30 10.18 5.19
N GLY A 636 -26.60 9.06 4.94
CA GLY A 636 -26.94 8.12 3.86
C GLY A 636 -26.33 8.48 2.50
N GLU A 637 -26.64 7.66 1.52
CA GLU A 637 -26.18 7.82 0.14
C GLU A 637 -27.15 8.72 -0.63
N HIS A 638 -26.67 9.90 -0.97
CA HIS A 638 -27.40 10.87 -1.78
C HIS A 638 -26.46 11.44 -2.83
N PHE A 639 -26.64 11.10 -4.09
CA PHE A 639 -25.87 11.69 -5.20
C PHE A 639 -26.29 13.13 -5.50
N ASN A 640 -27.53 13.49 -5.15
CA ASN A 640 -28.04 14.85 -5.21
C ASN A 640 -28.57 15.25 -3.83
N CYS A 641 -28.33 16.50 -3.45
CA CYS A 641 -28.80 17.06 -2.19
C CYS A 641 -30.34 17.08 -2.14
N PRO A 642 -30.98 16.48 -1.12
CA PRO A 642 -32.42 16.48 -1.01
C PRO A 642 -33.07 17.87 -0.81
N THR A 643 -32.24 18.87 -0.46
CA THR A 643 -32.71 20.25 -0.20
C THR A 643 -32.53 21.16 -1.40
N CYS A 644 -31.40 21.09 -2.15
CA CYS A 644 -31.11 21.99 -3.25
C CYS A 644 -30.87 21.30 -4.60
N GLU A 645 -30.98 19.97 -4.66
CA GLU A 645 -30.79 19.12 -5.86
C GLU A 645 -29.38 19.19 -6.50
N LYS A 646 -28.43 19.94 -5.92
CA LYS A 646 -27.05 19.95 -6.37
C LYS A 646 -26.39 18.61 -6.12
N GLU A 647 -25.40 18.25 -6.95
CA GLU A 647 -24.54 17.08 -6.76
C GLU A 647 -23.83 17.14 -5.40
N THR A 648 -23.72 15.98 -4.76
CA THR A 648 -23.07 15.83 -3.46
C THR A 648 -21.85 14.92 -3.56
N GLU A 649 -20.93 15.04 -2.62
CA GLU A 649 -19.87 14.08 -2.43
C GLU A 649 -20.34 12.94 -1.50
N VAL A 650 -20.51 11.73 -2.04
CA VAL A 650 -20.86 10.53 -1.25
C VAL A 650 -19.60 9.93 -0.65
N TYR A 651 -19.59 9.73 0.66
CA TYR A 651 -18.49 9.18 1.41
C TYR A 651 -18.84 7.83 2.03
N THR A 652 -17.97 6.85 1.81
CA THR A 652 -17.92 5.61 2.59
C THR A 652 -16.49 5.10 2.64
N ARG A 653 -16.24 4.01 3.36
CA ARG A 653 -14.91 3.46 3.52
C ARG A 653 -14.63 2.40 2.47
N VAL A 654 -13.66 2.65 1.62
CA VAL A 654 -13.27 1.69 0.57
C VAL A 654 -12.30 0.63 1.11
N VAL A 655 -11.27 1.08 1.85
CA VAL A 655 -10.22 0.19 2.39
C VAL A 655 -9.80 0.60 3.80
N GLY A 656 -9.12 1.69 3.99
CA GLY A 656 -8.56 2.09 5.28
C GLY A 656 -9.00 3.46 5.77
N TYR A 657 -9.60 4.28 4.89
CA TYR A 657 -9.97 5.66 5.17
C TYR A 657 -11.16 6.10 4.31
N TYR A 658 -11.80 7.19 4.70
CA TYR A 658 -12.94 7.75 3.98
C TYR A 658 -12.50 8.59 2.78
N ARG A 659 -13.16 8.39 1.65
CA ARG A 659 -13.01 9.17 0.42
C ARG A 659 -14.33 9.27 -0.32
N PRO A 660 -14.55 10.36 -1.08
CA PRO A 660 -15.65 10.42 -2.01
C PRO A 660 -15.64 9.21 -2.97
N VAL A 661 -16.77 8.55 -3.11
CA VAL A 661 -16.91 7.37 -3.98
C VAL A 661 -16.50 7.69 -5.43
N GLY A 662 -16.78 8.90 -5.89
CA GLY A 662 -16.37 9.35 -7.23
C GLY A 662 -14.85 9.37 -7.49
N ARG A 663 -14.03 9.30 -6.43
CA ARG A 663 -12.56 9.24 -6.52
C ARG A 663 -12.00 7.82 -6.45
N TRP A 664 -12.86 6.81 -6.33
CA TRP A 664 -12.41 5.41 -6.27
C TRP A 664 -12.07 4.87 -7.66
N ASN A 665 -11.22 3.85 -7.72
CA ASN A 665 -11.02 3.13 -8.95
C ASN A 665 -12.28 2.32 -9.32
N LYS A 666 -12.43 1.99 -10.62
CA LYS A 666 -13.64 1.35 -11.16
C LYS A 666 -14.00 0.03 -10.46
N GLY A 667 -13.01 -0.78 -10.06
CA GLY A 667 -13.25 -2.04 -9.37
C GLY A 667 -13.70 -1.87 -7.91
N LYS A 668 -13.54 -0.68 -7.32
CA LYS A 668 -14.04 -0.36 -5.98
C LYS A 668 -15.39 0.36 -6.01
N GLN A 669 -15.75 0.96 -7.13
CA GLN A 669 -17.07 1.53 -7.36
C GLN A 669 -18.11 0.45 -7.69
N GLU A 670 -17.70 -0.70 -8.26
CA GLU A 670 -18.52 -1.88 -8.49
C GLU A 670 -18.89 -2.59 -7.18
#